data_92b9f612598d2744c7fcd1ed392714b5
#
_entry.id   92b9f612598d2744c7fcd1ed392714b5
#
_cell.length_a   1.000
_cell.length_b   1.000
_cell.length_c   1.000
_cell.angle_alpha   90.00
_cell.angle_beta   90.00
_cell.angle_gamma   90.00
#
_symmetry.space_group_name_H-M   'P 1'
#
loop_
_entity.id
_entity.type
_entity.pdbx_description
1 polymer ?
#
loop_
_entity_poly.entity_id
_entity_poly.type
_entity_poly.pdbx_seq_one_letter_code
_entity_poly.pdbx_strand_id
1 'polypeptide(L)'
;MNKNHWAVIPVSQSVLKKVYIAFVLLCMVISGHAQSQYNNVLVLQGRIKDFVTHVDVPGSKVEVLNASDSAVIASTEALNEYQSGEDKWVTAEYWMGIPRKEGNYILRVSYDGYATAYVDLPLLHLYKRETRRDLGTIFLKRPKTLNLEEVVVKTTKVKFYHKGDTIVYNADAFQLGEGSMLDALVRQLPGAELGKDGRIYVNGKFVESLLLNGKDFFRGDNKVMLDNLPTYMVHQVKVYDRLGENSRFLGQEVAGDKRFVMDVQLKKQYNIGWVGNVEAGGGTKDRYLARLFAMRFTDHSQLAIYGNMNNLNDGRKPGEGDNWTPSDLVGGLTNQQLAGIDYNIDARSGKYQLSGNAQIKHADNTIIDNTNRTNFLPNGNTFDRIVANNRNHNVAFSTDHRLYFEFKNANLDIKPYFNYQYFNNKSGFSLLTLSSSLDAFSKSQVDSLYTPMIGRELLRSAISRNLRNGLLNGHSLKSGLSVESVIKFKHSPDHLTLYADASFRHETEHNYDHNRIDYYAHGQLNNTDFRNRYFNNRPDHGYSVTGKIAYTYVIRRELSIDFSYKYNHTTTDRYSSLYRLDQLTDWGTNTTHELGTLPSVAAYSHLIDAANSYNSWQADNTHTFGAFLVWNKKGKKSEWWAQVVPNLSLLSRTMHYRNGHVDTTFTKRTVLYNMPSTLIRWKSTDRKYEYMFQYHVDGQAPDMNKFVNVRNTTDPLNITMGNTHLLPSYKHELISHFIRTYPKKGLMWIVEAQYIPTVNAIAMGYTYDKATGQRTFRPENVDGNWRGRLFLGGAGVLNKRRTLDFKAMFGTNYERSVDLIGLSGVVSADRSVVNSFTWMSQLQLNYKIGQSSIGLKGNGNWGHVSGNRNDFNAFNVADFNYGFIAQVRLPWDLRLGTDLTMYSRRGYKDKTMNSDDVVWNARLSRPFFKGKLIVMVDGFDILGQLSNVTRTMNAQGITETYSNVIPRYLVLHATYRFNIMPH
;
A
#
# COMPACT_ATOMS: atom_id res chain seq x y z
N MET A 1 11.30 39.84 29.39
CA MET A 1 11.26 38.75 30.36
C MET A 1 9.94 38.01 30.22
N ASN A 2 9.86 37.00 29.37
CA ASN A 2 8.65 36.20 29.18
C ASN A 2 8.97 34.76 29.58
N LYS A 3 8.33 34.30 30.64
CA LYS A 3 8.40 32.93 31.15
C LYS A 3 7.74 32.00 30.14
N ASN A 4 8.55 31.09 29.55
CA ASN A 4 8.08 30.03 28.67
C ASN A 4 7.28 29.01 29.47
N HIS A 5 5.96 29.02 29.38
CA HIS A 5 5.13 27.96 29.91
C HIS A 5 4.98 26.84 28.86
N TRP A 6 5.49 25.68 29.17
CA TRP A 6 5.11 24.45 28.52
C TRP A 6 3.65 24.15 28.91
N ALA A 7 2.75 24.15 27.94
CA ALA A 7 1.40 23.65 28.16
C ALA A 7 1.47 22.13 28.34
N VAL A 8 1.67 21.70 29.59
CA VAL A 8 1.48 20.30 29.97
C VAL A 8 -0.03 20.09 30.05
N ILE A 9 -0.59 19.33 29.12
CA ILE A 9 -1.93 18.76 29.31
C ILE A 9 -1.84 17.94 30.60
N PRO A 10 -2.74 18.12 31.60
CA PRO A 10 -2.66 17.36 32.82
C PRO A 10 -3.10 15.92 32.54
N VAL A 11 -2.19 15.09 32.11
CA VAL A 11 -2.26 13.67 32.42
C VAL A 11 -2.20 13.64 33.94
N SER A 12 -3.26 13.19 34.62
CA SER A 12 -3.32 13.27 36.06
C SER A 12 -2.02 12.70 36.63
N GLN A 13 -1.42 13.41 37.58
CA GLN A 13 -0.15 12.96 38.19
C GLN A 13 -0.20 11.51 38.68
N SER A 14 -1.43 10.99 38.91
CA SER A 14 -1.69 9.61 39.28
C SER A 14 -1.39 8.60 38.14
N VAL A 15 -1.60 8.94 36.87
CA VAL A 15 -1.35 8.07 35.73
C VAL A 15 0.14 8.05 35.41
N LEU A 16 0.81 9.21 35.44
CA LEU A 16 2.27 9.27 35.27
C LEU A 16 3.02 8.56 36.41
N LYS A 17 2.56 8.69 37.65
CA LYS A 17 3.11 7.93 38.78
C LYS A 17 2.88 6.43 38.63
N LYS A 18 1.71 6.00 38.20
CA LYS A 18 1.42 4.56 37.96
C LYS A 18 2.24 3.98 36.81
N VAL A 19 2.42 4.72 35.71
CA VAL A 19 3.27 4.30 34.59
C VAL A 19 4.75 4.30 34.99
N TYR A 20 5.20 5.30 35.76
CA TYR A 20 6.58 5.34 36.28
C TYR A 20 6.84 4.21 37.27
N ILE A 21 5.89 3.96 38.18
CA ILE A 21 6.02 2.84 39.16
C ILE A 21 5.96 1.50 38.44
N ALA A 22 5.10 1.31 37.43
CA ALA A 22 5.07 0.10 36.62
C ALA A 22 6.37 -0.10 35.83
N PHE A 23 6.93 0.97 35.30
CA PHE A 23 8.22 0.95 34.60
C PHE A 23 9.39 0.63 35.53
N VAL A 24 9.41 1.24 36.72
CA VAL A 24 10.43 0.99 37.73
C VAL A 24 10.31 -0.43 38.32
N LEU A 25 9.07 -0.92 38.56
CA LEU A 25 8.84 -2.29 39.00
C LEU A 25 9.22 -3.31 37.90
N LEU A 26 8.95 -3.01 36.65
CA LEU A 26 9.38 -3.84 35.53
C LEU A 26 10.91 -3.88 35.40
N CYS A 27 11.59 -2.75 35.62
CA CYS A 27 13.06 -2.68 35.69
C CYS A 27 13.63 -3.43 36.88
N MET A 28 13.00 -3.39 38.05
CA MET A 28 13.46 -4.11 39.25
C MET A 28 13.28 -5.63 39.16
N VAL A 29 12.17 -6.10 38.54
CA VAL A 29 11.92 -7.54 38.31
C VAL A 29 12.95 -8.11 37.30
N ILE A 30 13.35 -7.29 36.31
CA ILE A 30 14.32 -7.68 35.29
C ILE A 30 15.74 -7.77 35.87
N SER A 31 16.08 -6.92 36.85
CA SER A 31 17.43 -6.85 37.40
C SER A 31 17.83 -8.05 38.32
N GLY A 32 16.86 -8.78 38.83
CA GLY A 32 17.08 -9.85 39.82
C GLY A 32 17.44 -11.22 39.25
N HIS A 33 17.26 -11.49 37.97
CA HIS A 33 17.39 -12.83 37.38
C HIS A 33 18.34 -12.95 36.16
N ALA A 34 19.01 -11.88 35.79
CA ALA A 34 19.71 -11.81 34.50
C ALA A 34 21.13 -12.39 34.44
N GLN A 35 21.72 -12.81 35.54
CA GLN A 35 23.18 -13.11 35.56
C GLN A 35 23.57 -14.58 35.30
N SER A 36 22.69 -15.56 35.31
CA SER A 36 23.12 -16.96 35.34
C SER A 36 22.97 -17.81 34.06
N GLN A 37 22.29 -17.35 33.01
CA GLN A 37 22.00 -18.20 31.84
C GLN A 37 22.79 -17.90 30.55
N TYR A 38 23.48 -16.76 30.44
CA TYR A 38 24.26 -16.43 29.24
C TYR A 38 25.57 -17.21 29.09
N ASN A 39 26.04 -17.86 30.13
CA ASN A 39 27.37 -18.47 30.15
C ASN A 39 27.44 -19.87 29.48
N ASN A 40 26.35 -20.50 29.12
CA ASN A 40 26.35 -21.92 28.77
C ASN A 40 26.12 -22.27 27.29
N VAL A 41 25.84 -21.32 26.40
CA VAL A 41 25.59 -21.61 24.98
C VAL A 41 26.39 -20.70 24.06
N LEU A 42 27.12 -21.29 23.12
CA LEU A 42 27.79 -20.62 22.02
C LEU A 42 26.98 -20.90 20.72
N VAL A 43 26.61 -19.87 20.00
CA VAL A 43 25.93 -20.02 18.69
C VAL A 43 26.99 -20.03 17.59
N LEU A 44 27.09 -21.14 16.88
CA LEU A 44 27.85 -21.25 15.64
C LEU A 44 26.96 -20.83 14.47
N GLN A 45 27.51 -20.05 13.55
CA GLN A 45 26.81 -19.64 12.33
C GLN A 45 27.73 -19.83 11.10
N GLY A 46 27.11 -20.00 9.93
CA GLY A 46 27.83 -20.12 8.67
C GLY A 46 26.87 -20.30 7.51
N ARG A 47 27.42 -20.53 6.34
CA ARG A 47 26.68 -20.66 5.10
C ARG A 47 27.16 -21.84 4.29
N ILE A 48 26.25 -22.59 3.66
CA ILE A 48 26.55 -23.78 2.86
C ILE A 48 26.35 -23.47 1.38
N LYS A 49 27.38 -23.75 0.56
CA LYS A 49 27.31 -23.50 -0.89
C LYS A 49 27.78 -24.72 -1.70
N ASP A 50 27.29 -24.85 -2.91
CA ASP A 50 27.81 -25.79 -3.91
C ASP A 50 29.23 -25.34 -4.33
N PHE A 51 30.17 -26.28 -4.37
CA PHE A 51 31.58 -26.01 -4.67
C PHE A 51 31.81 -25.48 -6.11
N VAL A 52 31.01 -25.93 -7.07
CA VAL A 52 31.18 -25.58 -8.49
C VAL A 52 30.38 -24.30 -8.84
N THR A 53 29.12 -24.26 -8.42
CA THR A 53 28.21 -23.17 -8.81
C THR A 53 28.20 -22.03 -7.81
N HIS A 54 28.77 -22.19 -6.62
CA HIS A 54 28.72 -21.24 -5.50
C HIS A 54 27.30 -20.84 -5.09
N VAL A 55 26.28 -21.59 -5.53
CA VAL A 55 24.89 -21.40 -5.15
C VAL A 55 24.66 -22.00 -3.77
N ASP A 56 23.81 -21.39 -2.99
CA ASP A 56 23.41 -21.90 -1.69
C ASP A 56 22.74 -23.28 -1.80
N VAL A 57 23.05 -24.16 -0.85
CA VAL A 57 22.49 -25.51 -0.73
C VAL A 57 21.56 -25.56 0.49
N PRO A 58 20.35 -24.98 0.40
CA PRO A 58 19.42 -24.93 1.53
C PRO A 58 18.88 -26.32 1.86
N GLY A 59 18.69 -26.57 3.17
CA GLY A 59 18.27 -27.88 3.65
C GLY A 59 19.45 -28.79 3.99
N SER A 60 20.70 -28.29 3.87
CA SER A 60 21.87 -29.05 4.29
C SER A 60 21.83 -29.29 5.79
N LYS A 61 22.05 -30.54 6.21
CA LYS A 61 22.15 -30.92 7.61
C LYS A 61 23.54 -30.55 8.12
N VAL A 62 23.59 -29.79 9.21
CA VAL A 62 24.83 -29.33 9.87
C VAL A 62 24.88 -29.91 11.27
N GLU A 63 25.91 -30.63 11.59
CA GLU A 63 26.08 -31.31 12.88
C GLU A 63 27.46 -31.00 13.47
N VAL A 64 27.48 -30.73 14.75
CA VAL A 64 28.75 -30.63 15.53
C VAL A 64 28.98 -31.95 16.24
N LEU A 65 30.13 -32.52 15.97
CA LEU A 65 30.60 -33.75 16.60
C LEU A 65 31.72 -33.46 17.57
N ASN A 66 31.80 -34.22 18.63
CA ASN A 66 33.00 -34.24 19.49
C ASN A 66 34.12 -34.96 18.73
N ALA A 67 35.30 -34.38 18.63
CA ALA A 67 36.41 -34.93 17.87
C ALA A 67 36.97 -36.26 18.46
N SER A 68 36.74 -36.55 19.76
CA SER A 68 37.29 -37.72 20.44
C SER A 68 36.44 -39.00 20.22
N ASP A 69 35.11 -38.88 20.11
CA ASP A 69 34.21 -40.03 20.07
C ASP A 69 33.17 -39.96 18.94
N SER A 70 33.22 -38.87 18.14
CA SER A 70 32.26 -38.57 17.05
C SER A 70 30.79 -38.51 17.49
N ALA A 71 30.53 -38.31 18.78
CA ALA A 71 29.18 -38.12 19.29
C ALA A 71 28.61 -36.79 18.83
N VAL A 72 27.33 -36.79 18.36
CA VAL A 72 26.66 -35.59 17.93
C VAL A 72 26.28 -34.74 19.13
N ILE A 73 26.84 -33.52 19.22
CA ILE A 73 26.58 -32.55 20.27
C ILE A 73 25.37 -31.70 19.95
N ALA A 74 25.26 -31.27 18.69
CA ALA A 74 24.18 -30.47 18.21
C ALA A 74 23.96 -30.70 16.71
N SER A 75 22.73 -30.56 16.25
CA SER A 75 22.36 -30.69 14.84
C SER A 75 21.37 -29.59 14.48
N THR A 76 21.54 -29.03 13.30
CA THR A 76 20.61 -28.09 12.68
C THR A 76 20.59 -28.33 11.18
N GLU A 77 19.68 -27.69 10.49
CA GLU A 77 19.72 -27.64 9.04
C GLU A 77 20.11 -26.24 8.60
N ALA A 78 20.83 -26.11 7.49
CA ALA A 78 21.13 -24.83 6.89
C ALA A 78 19.85 -24.18 6.36
N LEU A 79 19.48 -23.04 6.94
CA LEU A 79 18.25 -22.35 6.74
C LEU A 79 18.42 -21.23 5.72
N ASN A 80 17.30 -20.80 5.15
CA ASN A 80 17.24 -19.51 4.54
C ASN A 80 17.12 -18.39 5.61
N GLU A 81 16.69 -17.22 5.19
CA GLU A 81 16.56 -16.03 6.01
C GLU A 81 15.46 -16.08 7.09
N TYR A 82 14.87 -17.24 7.37
CA TYR A 82 13.81 -17.37 8.34
C TYR A 82 14.27 -17.79 9.69
N GLN A 83 13.61 -17.18 10.64
CA GLN A 83 13.81 -17.45 12.03
C GLN A 83 13.27 -18.80 12.51
N SER A 84 12.18 -19.28 11.92
CA SER A 84 11.54 -20.52 12.33
C SER A 84 12.41 -21.75 12.13
N GLY A 85 13.47 -21.61 11.39
CA GLY A 85 14.45 -22.61 11.21
C GLY A 85 14.04 -23.79 10.34
N GLU A 86 12.87 -23.76 9.77
CA GLU A 86 12.35 -24.92 9.03
C GLU A 86 12.29 -24.71 7.52
N ASP A 87 12.46 -23.49 7.05
CA ASP A 87 12.37 -23.17 5.64
C ASP A 87 13.61 -22.48 5.09
N LYS A 88 14.16 -23.01 4.01
CA LYS A 88 15.57 -22.86 3.65
C LYS A 88 15.77 -22.54 2.20
N TRP A 89 15.06 -21.65 1.71
CA TRP A 89 14.83 -21.48 0.30
C TRP A 89 15.87 -20.72 -0.48
N VAL A 90 16.33 -19.61 0.11
CA VAL A 90 17.09 -18.60 -0.62
C VAL A 90 18.55 -18.67 -0.27
N THR A 91 18.86 -18.81 1.02
CA THR A 91 20.22 -18.96 1.50
C THR A 91 20.33 -20.23 2.33
N ALA A 92 21.52 -20.85 2.35
CA ALA A 92 21.82 -21.99 3.17
C ALA A 92 22.63 -21.57 4.39
N GLU A 93 22.13 -20.57 5.09
CA GLU A 93 22.70 -20.13 6.35
C GLU A 93 22.18 -20.97 7.51
N TYR A 94 23.03 -21.18 8.52
CA TYR A 94 22.66 -21.93 9.70
C TYR A 94 23.10 -21.22 10.97
N TRP A 95 22.34 -21.46 12.03
CA TRP A 95 22.64 -21.04 13.39
C TRP A 95 22.40 -22.23 14.31
N MET A 96 23.43 -22.58 15.10
CA MET A 96 23.37 -23.74 15.96
C MET A 96 23.96 -23.44 17.32
N GLY A 97 23.17 -23.63 18.37
CA GLY A 97 23.63 -23.49 19.73
C GLY A 97 24.34 -24.76 20.21
N ILE A 98 25.59 -24.62 20.67
CA ILE A 98 26.33 -25.69 21.31
C ILE A 98 26.66 -25.31 22.75
N PRO A 99 26.96 -26.30 23.66
CA PRO A 99 27.50 -26.00 24.97
C PRO A 99 28.78 -25.14 24.86
N ARG A 100 28.85 -24.09 25.62
CA ARG A 100 29.98 -23.16 25.62
C ARG A 100 31.15 -23.76 26.41
N LYS A 101 31.86 -24.69 25.77
CA LYS A 101 32.99 -25.41 26.33
C LYS A 101 34.13 -25.39 25.32
N GLU A 102 35.37 -25.09 25.82
CA GLU A 102 36.56 -25.22 25.00
C GLU A 102 36.86 -26.67 24.69
N GLY A 103 37.29 -26.95 23.47
CA GLY A 103 37.58 -28.30 22.98
C GLY A 103 37.77 -28.37 21.48
N ASN A 104 38.09 -29.58 21.00
CA ASN A 104 38.15 -29.85 19.57
C ASN A 104 36.84 -30.50 19.13
N TYR A 105 36.25 -29.93 18.10
CA TYR A 105 35.01 -30.39 17.50
C TYR A 105 35.18 -30.57 16.01
N ILE A 106 34.28 -31.32 15.40
CA ILE A 106 34.20 -31.52 13.93
C ILE A 106 32.83 -31.07 13.51
N LEU A 107 32.76 -30.22 12.48
CA LEU A 107 31.53 -29.85 11.86
C LEU A 107 31.32 -30.77 10.66
N ARG A 108 30.22 -31.52 10.68
CA ARG A 108 29.80 -32.41 9.59
C ARG A 108 28.65 -31.74 8.84
N VAL A 109 28.79 -31.58 7.52
CA VAL A 109 27.75 -31.03 6.67
C VAL A 109 27.37 -32.05 5.59
N SER A 110 26.09 -32.37 5.53
CA SER A 110 25.57 -33.35 4.54
C SER A 110 24.31 -32.83 3.87
N TYR A 111 24.16 -33.17 2.60
CA TYR A 111 22.96 -32.90 1.81
C TYR A 111 22.80 -34.00 0.76
N ASP A 112 21.55 -34.35 0.46
CA ASP A 112 21.29 -35.40 -0.53
C ASP A 112 21.82 -35.00 -1.92
N GLY A 113 22.56 -35.92 -2.54
CA GLY A 113 23.24 -35.65 -3.82
C GLY A 113 24.59 -34.92 -3.71
N TYR A 114 25.13 -34.74 -2.50
CA TYR A 114 26.46 -34.15 -2.24
C TYR A 114 27.31 -35.10 -1.39
N ALA A 115 28.63 -35.03 -1.57
CA ALA A 115 29.57 -35.66 -0.66
C ALA A 115 29.58 -34.95 0.70
N THR A 116 29.52 -35.71 1.78
CA THR A 116 29.58 -35.15 3.14
C THR A 116 30.88 -34.40 3.37
N ALA A 117 30.80 -33.15 3.84
CA ALA A 117 31.97 -32.34 4.18
C ALA A 117 32.23 -32.41 5.70
N TYR A 118 33.51 -32.50 6.06
CA TYR A 118 33.98 -32.42 7.45
C TYR A 118 34.95 -31.26 7.59
N VAL A 119 34.71 -30.40 8.60
CA VAL A 119 35.54 -29.24 8.87
C VAL A 119 35.96 -29.26 10.34
N ASP A 120 37.27 -29.25 10.59
CA ASP A 120 37.79 -29.18 11.94
C ASP A 120 37.43 -27.85 12.59
N LEU A 121 36.93 -27.91 13.81
CA LEU A 121 36.44 -26.76 14.57
C LEU A 121 37.15 -26.73 15.98
N PRO A 122 38.36 -26.20 16.08
CA PRO A 122 39.01 -26.01 17.33
C PRO A 122 38.43 -24.79 18.07
N LEU A 123 37.75 -24.99 19.18
CA LEU A 123 37.25 -23.93 20.06
C LEU A 123 38.21 -23.75 21.24
N LEU A 124 39.43 -23.20 20.99
CA LEU A 124 40.51 -23.13 21.93
C LEU A 124 40.50 -21.90 22.86
N HIS A 125 39.78 -20.84 22.46
CA HIS A 125 39.60 -19.63 23.27
C HIS A 125 38.22 -19.07 23.17
N LEU A 126 37.48 -19.00 24.27
CA LEU A 126 36.16 -18.41 24.40
C LEU A 126 36.23 -17.13 25.21
N TYR A 127 35.96 -16.00 24.60
CA TYR A 127 35.91 -14.71 25.28
C TYR A 127 34.74 -14.63 26.27
N LYS A 128 34.89 -13.89 27.38
CA LYS A 128 33.95 -13.86 28.51
C LYS A 128 32.46 -13.64 28.13
N ARG A 129 32.19 -12.93 27.07
CA ARG A 129 30.80 -12.69 26.54
C ARG A 129 30.61 -13.15 25.10
N GLU A 130 31.46 -14.02 24.60
CA GLU A 130 31.27 -14.57 23.25
C GLU A 130 30.08 -15.52 23.25
N THR A 131 29.01 -15.09 22.58
CA THR A 131 27.80 -15.89 22.41
C THR A 131 27.67 -16.43 21.02
N ARG A 132 28.57 -16.04 20.09
CA ARG A 132 28.55 -16.43 18.68
C ARG A 132 29.92 -16.57 18.07
N ARG A 133 30.02 -17.48 17.11
CA ARG A 133 31.18 -17.66 16.23
C ARG A 133 30.75 -17.91 14.79
N ASP A 134 31.27 -17.10 13.88
CA ASP A 134 31.05 -17.26 12.45
C ASP A 134 32.10 -18.20 11.87
N LEU A 135 31.63 -19.25 11.21
CA LEU A 135 32.48 -20.28 10.59
C LEU A 135 32.66 -20.05 9.07
N GLY A 136 32.09 -18.96 8.55
CA GLY A 136 32.17 -18.61 7.14
C GLY A 136 31.37 -19.53 6.22
N THR A 137 31.82 -19.67 4.98
CA THR A 137 31.14 -20.47 3.96
C THR A 137 31.80 -21.84 3.83
N ILE A 138 30.99 -22.91 3.89
CA ILE A 138 31.39 -24.29 3.66
C ILE A 138 30.90 -24.73 2.30
N PHE A 139 31.77 -25.36 1.52
CA PHE A 139 31.46 -25.80 0.17
C PHE A 139 31.22 -27.31 0.10
N LEU A 140 30.04 -27.71 -0.43
CA LEU A 140 29.72 -29.11 -0.70
C LEU A 140 30.07 -29.47 -2.14
N LYS A 141 30.71 -30.63 -2.33
CA LYS A 141 31.05 -31.21 -3.65
C LYS A 141 30.04 -32.23 -4.05
N ARG A 142 29.61 -32.24 -5.34
CA ARG A 142 28.76 -33.29 -5.88
C ARG A 142 29.61 -34.50 -6.30
N PRO A 143 29.20 -35.73 -5.98
CA PRO A 143 29.85 -36.91 -6.53
C PRO A 143 29.61 -36.96 -8.06
N LYS A 144 30.60 -37.41 -8.84
CA LYS A 144 30.41 -37.64 -10.27
C LYS A 144 29.51 -38.87 -10.47
N THR A 145 28.39 -38.69 -11.21
CA THR A 145 27.44 -39.65 -11.82
C THR A 145 26.15 -39.95 -11.04
N LEU A 146 25.04 -39.87 -11.69
CA LEU A 146 24.22 -40.77 -12.48
C LEU A 146 22.88 -40.12 -12.86
N ASN A 147 22.53 -40.16 -14.15
CA ASN A 147 21.22 -39.83 -14.67
C ASN A 147 20.19 -40.86 -14.19
N LEU A 148 19.15 -40.40 -13.49
CA LEU A 148 17.90 -41.13 -13.31
C LEU A 148 16.80 -40.39 -14.04
N GLU A 149 16.07 -41.12 -14.88
CA GLU A 149 14.92 -40.62 -15.62
C GLU A 149 13.81 -40.15 -14.69
N GLU A 150 13.21 -39.02 -15.04
CA GLU A 150 12.15 -38.36 -14.29
C GLU A 150 10.84 -39.15 -14.39
N VAL A 151 10.41 -39.79 -13.32
CA VAL A 151 9.09 -40.41 -13.23
C VAL A 151 8.04 -39.32 -13.01
N VAL A 152 7.30 -38.97 -14.04
CA VAL A 152 6.19 -38.03 -13.96
C VAL A 152 4.98 -38.71 -13.30
N VAL A 153 4.82 -38.49 -12.01
CA VAL A 153 3.58 -38.89 -11.31
C VAL A 153 2.51 -37.80 -11.57
N LYS A 154 1.52 -38.14 -12.39
CA LYS A 154 0.33 -37.30 -12.62
C LYS A 154 -0.60 -37.34 -11.41
N THR A 155 -0.28 -36.63 -10.34
CA THR A 155 -1.22 -36.33 -9.25
C THR A 155 -1.72 -34.92 -9.37
N THR A 156 -3.00 -34.66 -9.00
CA THR A 156 -3.58 -33.32 -8.95
C THR A 156 -2.77 -32.48 -7.96
N LYS A 157 -2.05 -31.48 -8.44
CA LYS A 157 -1.15 -30.66 -7.63
C LYS A 157 -1.95 -29.89 -6.55
N VAL A 158 -1.47 -29.92 -5.32
CA VAL A 158 -2.06 -29.14 -4.22
C VAL A 158 -1.87 -27.65 -4.52
N LYS A 159 -2.94 -26.83 -4.42
CA LYS A 159 -2.86 -25.39 -4.69
C LYS A 159 -1.92 -24.68 -3.73
N PHE A 160 -2.01 -24.98 -2.44
CA PHE A 160 -1.13 -24.44 -1.43
C PHE A 160 -0.94 -25.41 -0.27
N TYR A 161 0.17 -25.27 0.42
CA TYR A 161 0.49 -26.01 1.63
C TYR A 161 1.40 -25.16 2.52
N HIS A 162 1.49 -25.54 3.79
CA HIS A 162 2.43 -24.92 4.71
C HIS A 162 3.70 -25.76 4.80
N LYS A 163 4.84 -25.10 4.72
CA LYS A 163 6.14 -25.67 5.03
C LYS A 163 6.80 -24.78 6.07
N GLY A 164 6.80 -25.21 7.33
CA GLY A 164 7.16 -24.33 8.43
C GLY A 164 6.24 -23.09 8.48
N ASP A 165 6.82 -21.92 8.63
CA ASP A 165 6.10 -20.62 8.64
C ASP A 165 5.71 -20.14 7.25
N THR A 166 6.16 -20.83 6.21
CA THR A 166 5.94 -20.42 4.83
C THR A 166 4.65 -21.00 4.27
N ILE A 167 3.83 -20.18 3.68
CA ILE A 167 2.75 -20.61 2.80
C ILE A 167 3.33 -20.78 1.41
N VAL A 168 3.23 -21.98 0.85
CA VAL A 168 3.72 -22.30 -0.50
C VAL A 168 2.53 -22.49 -1.41
N TYR A 169 2.41 -21.66 -2.43
CA TYR A 169 1.43 -21.79 -3.49
C TYR A 169 2.10 -22.38 -4.73
N ASN A 170 1.55 -23.44 -5.27
CA ASN A 170 2.04 -24.09 -6.47
C ASN A 170 1.43 -23.42 -7.71
N ALA A 171 2.20 -22.64 -8.46
CA ALA A 171 1.69 -21.88 -9.59
C ALA A 171 1.02 -22.74 -10.64
N ASP A 172 1.58 -23.92 -10.94
CA ASP A 172 1.01 -24.87 -11.93
C ASP A 172 -0.33 -25.50 -11.48
N ALA A 173 -0.76 -25.28 -10.24
CA ALA A 173 -2.05 -25.76 -9.74
C ALA A 173 -3.21 -24.81 -10.03
N PHE A 174 -2.90 -23.57 -10.45
CA PHE A 174 -3.87 -22.56 -10.85
C PHE A 174 -4.04 -22.57 -12.36
N GLN A 175 -5.28 -22.52 -12.81
CA GLN A 175 -5.59 -22.48 -14.23
C GLN A 175 -5.74 -21.01 -14.63
N LEU A 176 -4.76 -20.52 -15.35
CA LEU A 176 -4.70 -19.14 -15.83
C LEU A 176 -4.74 -19.13 -17.36
N GLY A 177 -5.27 -18.07 -17.91
CA GLY A 177 -5.27 -17.85 -19.36
C GLY A 177 -3.86 -17.76 -19.94
N GLU A 178 -3.70 -18.10 -21.20
CA GLU A 178 -2.44 -17.85 -21.88
C GLU A 178 -2.12 -16.35 -21.91
N GLY A 179 -0.87 -15.99 -21.68
CA GLY A 179 -0.45 -14.59 -21.61
C GLY A 179 -0.76 -13.89 -20.28
N SER A 180 -1.29 -14.61 -19.27
CA SER A 180 -1.52 -14.06 -17.94
C SER A 180 -0.20 -13.66 -17.28
N MET A 181 -0.23 -12.54 -16.55
CA MET A 181 0.90 -12.03 -15.78
C MET A 181 0.75 -12.41 -14.30
N LEU A 182 1.74 -12.07 -13.51
CA LEU A 182 1.81 -12.46 -12.10
C LEU A 182 0.62 -11.93 -11.28
N ASP A 183 0.08 -10.76 -11.61
CA ASP A 183 -1.10 -10.20 -10.94
C ASP A 183 -2.29 -11.16 -10.96
N ALA A 184 -2.55 -11.79 -12.11
CA ALA A 184 -3.62 -12.79 -12.25
C ALA A 184 -3.41 -14.01 -11.34
N LEU A 185 -2.17 -14.46 -11.18
CA LEU A 185 -1.84 -15.54 -10.25
C LEU A 185 -2.10 -15.09 -8.81
N VAL A 186 -1.59 -13.91 -8.41
CA VAL A 186 -1.71 -13.39 -7.04
C VAL A 186 -3.18 -13.25 -6.63
N ARG A 187 -4.04 -12.74 -7.52
CA ARG A 187 -5.48 -12.63 -7.26
C ARG A 187 -6.18 -13.97 -7.00
N GLN A 188 -5.67 -15.05 -7.58
CA GLN A 188 -6.21 -16.39 -7.37
C GLN A 188 -5.66 -17.11 -6.14
N LEU A 189 -4.60 -16.59 -5.51
CA LEU A 189 -4.01 -17.24 -4.33
C LEU A 189 -5.00 -17.21 -3.16
N PRO A 190 -5.29 -18.36 -2.52
CA PRO A 190 -6.13 -18.38 -1.32
C PRO A 190 -5.58 -17.50 -0.21
N GLY A 191 -6.43 -16.59 0.31
CA GLY A 191 -6.05 -15.64 1.34
C GLY A 191 -5.29 -14.41 0.85
N ALA A 192 -4.97 -14.31 -0.45
CA ALA A 192 -4.35 -13.13 -1.01
C ALA A 192 -5.39 -12.12 -1.52
N GLU A 193 -5.08 -10.84 -1.30
CA GLU A 193 -5.82 -9.68 -1.80
C GLU A 193 -4.83 -8.75 -2.50
N LEU A 194 -5.15 -8.33 -3.72
CA LEU A 194 -4.34 -7.42 -4.52
C LEU A 194 -5.09 -6.10 -4.73
N GLY A 195 -4.57 -5.01 -4.19
CA GLY A 195 -5.09 -3.67 -4.36
C GLY A 195 -4.83 -3.10 -5.76
N LYS A 196 -5.58 -2.05 -6.13
CA LYS A 196 -5.42 -1.32 -7.40
C LYS A 196 -4.03 -0.70 -7.56
N ASP A 197 -3.42 -0.35 -6.45
CA ASP A 197 -2.09 0.26 -6.34
C ASP A 197 -0.93 -0.76 -6.31
N GLY A 198 -1.23 -2.04 -6.52
CA GLY A 198 -0.24 -3.12 -6.46
C GLY A 198 0.12 -3.58 -5.05
N ARG A 199 -0.54 -3.07 -4.00
CA ARG A 199 -0.36 -3.58 -2.64
C ARG A 199 -0.97 -4.95 -2.50
N ILE A 200 -0.21 -5.85 -1.89
CA ILE A 200 -0.61 -7.24 -1.66
C ILE A 200 -0.83 -7.44 -0.17
N TYR A 201 -1.92 -8.08 0.17
CA TYR A 201 -2.18 -8.57 1.52
C TYR A 201 -2.35 -10.09 1.46
N VAL A 202 -1.81 -10.81 2.41
CA VAL A 202 -2.03 -12.25 2.53
C VAL A 202 -2.51 -12.53 3.94
N ASN A 203 -3.69 -13.12 4.06
CA ASN A 203 -4.37 -13.36 5.33
C ASN A 203 -4.50 -12.07 6.18
N GLY A 204 -4.83 -10.95 5.53
CA GLY A 204 -4.96 -9.64 6.16
C GLY A 204 -3.63 -8.94 6.49
N LYS A 205 -2.49 -9.62 6.35
CA LYS A 205 -1.19 -9.03 6.62
C LYS A 205 -0.60 -8.42 5.34
N PHE A 206 -0.13 -7.18 5.42
CA PHE A 206 0.51 -6.48 4.31
C PHE A 206 1.84 -7.14 3.91
N VAL A 207 2.02 -7.40 2.63
CA VAL A 207 3.28 -7.87 2.04
C VAL A 207 4.18 -6.68 1.78
N GLU A 208 5.24 -6.57 2.57
CA GLU A 208 6.17 -5.42 2.52
C GLU A 208 7.08 -5.45 1.29
N SER A 209 7.42 -6.64 0.79
CA SER A 209 8.24 -6.80 -0.41
C SER A 209 7.78 -7.98 -1.25
N LEU A 210 7.71 -7.77 -2.56
CA LEU A 210 7.54 -8.80 -3.57
C LEU A 210 8.92 -9.19 -4.11
N LEU A 211 9.33 -10.43 -3.85
CA LEU A 211 10.66 -10.92 -4.20
C LEU A 211 10.62 -11.78 -5.46
N LEU A 212 11.73 -11.81 -6.18
CA LEU A 212 11.98 -12.73 -7.28
C LEU A 212 13.18 -13.63 -6.94
N ASN A 213 12.94 -14.94 -6.80
CA ASN A 213 13.96 -15.92 -6.37
C ASN A 213 14.70 -15.47 -5.09
N GLY A 214 13.94 -14.95 -4.11
CA GLY A 214 14.47 -14.49 -2.83
C GLY A 214 15.16 -13.11 -2.86
N LYS A 215 15.18 -12.41 -3.97
CA LYS A 215 15.78 -11.09 -4.11
C LYS A 215 14.71 -10.02 -4.28
N ASP A 216 14.87 -8.91 -3.61
CA ASP A 216 14.07 -7.70 -3.80
C ASP A 216 14.53 -7.00 -5.08
N PHE A 217 13.94 -7.39 -6.20
CA PHE A 217 14.41 -7.03 -7.52
C PHE A 217 13.73 -5.77 -8.05
N PHE A 218 12.40 -5.69 -7.94
CA PHE A 218 11.62 -4.52 -8.38
C PHE A 218 11.30 -3.63 -7.17
N ARG A 219 12.31 -2.94 -6.67
CA ARG A 219 12.23 -2.16 -5.44
C ARG A 219 11.16 -1.10 -5.50
N GLY A 220 10.23 -1.17 -4.56
CA GLY A 220 9.21 -0.14 -4.35
C GLY A 220 8.08 -0.13 -5.37
N ASP A 221 8.20 -0.82 -6.51
CA ASP A 221 7.13 -0.94 -7.50
C ASP A 221 6.76 -2.41 -7.78
N ASN A 222 5.99 -2.99 -6.87
CA ASN A 222 5.43 -4.34 -7.05
C ASN A 222 4.64 -4.45 -8.37
N LYS A 223 4.08 -3.34 -8.84
CA LYS A 223 3.25 -3.31 -10.04
C LYS A 223 4.03 -3.65 -11.29
N VAL A 224 5.30 -3.25 -11.40
CA VAL A 224 6.16 -3.63 -12.53
C VAL A 224 6.27 -5.16 -12.64
N MET A 225 6.53 -5.84 -11.52
CA MET A 225 6.62 -7.29 -11.52
C MET A 225 5.27 -7.96 -11.75
N LEU A 226 4.22 -7.45 -11.12
CA LEU A 226 2.86 -7.96 -11.24
C LEU A 226 2.35 -7.89 -12.68
N ASP A 227 2.57 -6.76 -13.35
CA ASP A 227 2.04 -6.50 -14.69
C ASP A 227 2.89 -7.11 -15.82
N ASN A 228 4.16 -7.45 -15.56
CA ASN A 228 5.10 -7.83 -16.63
C ASN A 228 5.67 -9.24 -16.48
N LEU A 229 5.73 -9.85 -15.30
CA LEU A 229 6.25 -11.21 -15.14
C LEU A 229 5.22 -12.25 -15.58
N PRO A 230 5.48 -13.01 -16.65
CA PRO A 230 4.53 -14.01 -17.14
C PRO A 230 4.38 -15.18 -16.18
N THR A 231 3.16 -15.61 -15.93
CA THR A 231 2.88 -16.72 -15.00
C THR A 231 3.46 -18.06 -15.43
N TYR A 232 3.67 -18.30 -16.73
CA TYR A 232 4.27 -19.54 -17.21
C TYR A 232 5.71 -19.75 -16.72
N MET A 233 6.41 -18.67 -16.35
CA MET A 233 7.77 -18.72 -15.79
C MET A 233 7.78 -19.10 -14.32
N VAL A 234 6.65 -18.91 -13.61
CA VAL A 234 6.55 -19.11 -12.17
C VAL A 234 6.41 -20.60 -11.84
N HIS A 235 7.23 -21.08 -10.92
CA HIS A 235 7.13 -22.42 -10.35
C HIS A 235 6.22 -22.43 -9.12
N GLN A 236 6.52 -21.56 -8.17
CA GLN A 236 5.77 -21.43 -6.91
C GLN A 236 5.87 -20.02 -6.35
N VAL A 237 4.91 -19.66 -5.52
CA VAL A 237 4.91 -18.42 -4.75
C VAL A 237 4.95 -18.76 -3.27
N LYS A 238 5.90 -18.21 -2.54
CA LYS A 238 6.09 -18.42 -1.12
C LYS A 238 5.77 -17.17 -0.35
N VAL A 239 5.08 -17.29 0.75
CA VAL A 239 4.76 -16.15 1.61
C VAL A 239 5.22 -16.47 3.02
N TYR A 240 6.04 -15.57 3.57
CA TYR A 240 6.77 -15.83 4.79
C TYR A 240 7.33 -14.57 5.45
N ASP A 241 7.70 -14.71 6.72
CA ASP A 241 8.43 -13.67 7.43
C ASP A 241 9.94 -13.84 7.17
N ARG A 242 10.54 -12.94 6.40
CA ARG A 242 11.97 -12.89 6.07
C ARG A 242 12.73 -12.08 7.10
N LEU A 243 13.84 -12.64 7.59
CA LEU A 243 14.82 -11.85 8.34
C LEU A 243 15.53 -10.87 7.41
N GLY A 244 15.66 -9.63 7.85
CA GLY A 244 16.39 -8.62 7.13
C GLY A 244 17.90 -8.82 7.18
N GLU A 245 18.62 -7.94 6.52
CA GLU A 245 20.06 -8.04 6.38
C GLU A 245 20.80 -7.74 7.68
N ASN A 246 20.22 -6.87 8.53
CA ASN A 246 20.79 -6.60 9.84
C ASN A 246 20.72 -7.83 10.76
N SER A 247 19.60 -8.57 10.71
CA SER A 247 19.47 -9.83 11.46
C SER A 247 20.45 -10.89 10.97
N ARG A 248 20.66 -10.98 9.65
CA ARG A 248 21.65 -11.88 9.07
C ARG A 248 23.07 -11.48 9.43
N PHE A 249 23.38 -10.19 9.28
CA PHE A 249 24.69 -9.65 9.65
C PHE A 249 25.01 -9.89 11.11
N LEU A 250 24.07 -9.67 12.03
CA LEU A 250 24.25 -9.88 13.46
C LEU A 250 24.13 -11.36 13.87
N GLY A 251 23.54 -12.22 13.00
CA GLY A 251 23.26 -13.61 13.30
C GLY A 251 22.22 -13.79 14.43
N GLN A 252 21.36 -12.80 14.64
CA GLN A 252 20.25 -12.82 15.60
C GLN A 252 19.09 -12.01 15.03
N GLU A 253 17.88 -12.33 15.46
CA GLU A 253 16.73 -11.54 15.09
C GLU A 253 16.82 -10.14 15.69
N VAL A 254 16.80 -9.15 14.81
CA VAL A 254 16.72 -7.73 15.18
C VAL A 254 15.27 -7.32 15.15
N ALA A 255 14.84 -6.68 16.19
CA ALA A 255 13.51 -6.14 16.29
C ALA A 255 13.23 -5.14 15.16
N GLY A 256 12.14 -5.36 14.44
CA GLY A 256 11.75 -4.50 13.30
C GLY A 256 12.47 -4.76 11.98
N ASP A 257 13.46 -5.68 11.93
CA ASP A 257 14.16 -6.06 10.70
C ASP A 257 13.47 -7.24 9.96
N LYS A 258 12.42 -7.79 10.55
CA LYS A 258 11.64 -8.87 9.98
C LYS A 258 10.55 -8.32 9.07
N ARG A 259 10.51 -8.78 7.82
CA ARG A 259 9.55 -8.35 6.80
C ARG A 259 8.67 -9.50 6.35
N PHE A 260 7.39 -9.25 6.20
CA PHE A 260 6.49 -10.20 5.58
C PHE A 260 6.57 -10.07 4.07
N VAL A 261 7.02 -11.12 3.40
CA VAL A 261 7.35 -11.07 1.98
C VAL A 261 6.58 -12.11 1.18
N MET A 262 6.37 -11.81 -0.10
CA MET A 262 5.93 -12.76 -1.11
C MET A 262 7.08 -12.99 -2.08
N ASP A 263 7.56 -14.23 -2.17
CA ASP A 263 8.70 -14.62 -2.99
C ASP A 263 8.23 -15.48 -4.18
N VAL A 264 8.38 -14.94 -5.36
CA VAL A 264 8.04 -15.59 -6.62
C VAL A 264 9.25 -16.34 -7.11
N GLN A 265 9.12 -17.66 -7.20
CA GLN A 265 10.19 -18.54 -7.64
C GLN A 265 9.96 -18.98 -9.08
N LEU A 266 10.96 -18.77 -9.92
CA LEU A 266 10.93 -19.17 -11.32
C LEU A 266 11.24 -20.66 -11.49
N LYS A 267 10.75 -21.26 -12.57
CA LYS A 267 11.17 -22.58 -13.02
C LYS A 267 12.66 -22.56 -13.39
N LYS A 268 13.38 -23.63 -13.12
CA LYS A 268 14.84 -23.72 -13.30
C LYS A 268 15.31 -23.27 -14.69
N GLN A 269 14.55 -23.59 -15.73
CA GLN A 269 14.86 -23.21 -17.11
C GLN A 269 14.81 -21.71 -17.41
N TYR A 270 14.27 -20.88 -16.49
CA TYR A 270 14.20 -19.42 -16.63
C TYR A 270 15.11 -18.68 -15.64
N ASN A 271 15.99 -19.38 -14.95
CA ASN A 271 16.92 -18.81 -13.98
C ASN A 271 18.32 -18.54 -14.56
N ILE A 272 18.57 -18.86 -15.82
CA ILE A 272 19.87 -18.69 -16.48
C ILE A 272 19.65 -18.15 -17.88
N GLY A 273 20.49 -17.17 -18.31
CA GLY A 273 20.42 -16.58 -19.64
C GLY A 273 19.45 -15.43 -19.79
N TRP A 274 18.98 -15.19 -21.00
CA TRP A 274 17.96 -14.20 -21.31
C TRP A 274 16.60 -14.87 -21.44
N VAL A 275 15.61 -14.35 -20.72
CA VAL A 275 14.22 -14.82 -20.78
C VAL A 275 13.29 -13.63 -20.90
N GLY A 276 12.24 -13.75 -21.70
CA GLY A 276 11.28 -12.67 -21.81
C GLY A 276 10.20 -12.90 -22.83
N ASN A 277 9.44 -11.83 -23.07
CA ASN A 277 8.39 -11.80 -24.06
C ASN A 277 8.26 -10.43 -24.72
N VAL A 278 7.80 -10.45 -25.96
CA VAL A 278 7.35 -9.28 -26.70
C VAL A 278 5.90 -9.52 -27.07
N GLU A 279 5.05 -8.55 -26.81
CA GLU A 279 3.62 -8.59 -27.11
C GLU A 279 3.24 -7.35 -27.88
N ALA A 280 2.46 -7.51 -28.96
CA ALA A 280 1.93 -6.41 -29.73
C ALA A 280 0.52 -6.74 -30.24
N GLY A 281 -0.34 -5.74 -30.29
CA GLY A 281 -1.71 -5.89 -30.76
C GLY A 281 -2.40 -4.59 -31.07
N GLY A 282 -3.47 -4.70 -31.84
CA GLY A 282 -4.35 -3.61 -32.21
C GLY A 282 -5.81 -4.08 -32.23
N GLY A 283 -6.71 -3.14 -32.10
CA GLY A 283 -8.13 -3.46 -31.98
C GLY A 283 -9.07 -2.37 -32.43
N THR A 284 -10.35 -2.61 -32.18
CA THR A 284 -11.41 -1.66 -32.47
C THR A 284 -11.28 -0.41 -31.61
N LYS A 285 -11.78 0.74 -32.08
CA LYS A 285 -11.77 2.04 -31.39
C LYS A 285 -10.35 2.50 -31.01
N ASP A 286 -9.40 2.29 -31.93
CA ASP A 286 -7.99 2.68 -31.82
C ASP A 286 -7.31 2.09 -30.58
N ARG A 287 -7.75 0.91 -30.14
CA ARG A 287 -7.09 0.20 -29.04
C ARG A 287 -5.79 -0.42 -29.51
N TYR A 288 -4.75 -0.27 -28.69
CA TYR A 288 -3.45 -0.84 -28.96
C TYR A 288 -2.75 -1.30 -27.69
N LEU A 289 -1.83 -2.21 -27.87
CA LEU A 289 -0.97 -2.78 -26.83
C LEU A 289 0.38 -3.09 -27.44
N ALA A 290 1.46 -2.63 -26.80
CA ALA A 290 2.82 -3.05 -27.08
C ALA A 290 3.55 -3.24 -25.75
N ARG A 291 4.16 -4.41 -25.54
CA ARG A 291 4.85 -4.76 -24.33
C ARG A 291 6.15 -5.49 -24.63
N LEU A 292 7.20 -5.11 -23.93
CA LEU A 292 8.48 -5.79 -23.88
C LEU A 292 8.79 -6.11 -22.42
N PHE A 293 9.18 -7.34 -22.13
CA PHE A 293 9.74 -7.72 -20.86
C PHE A 293 10.87 -8.71 -21.08
N ALA A 294 12.08 -8.36 -20.66
CA ALA A 294 13.26 -9.21 -20.82
C ALA A 294 14.08 -9.19 -19.52
N MET A 295 14.46 -10.36 -19.04
CA MET A 295 15.32 -10.51 -17.88
C MET A 295 16.57 -11.30 -18.27
N ARG A 296 17.70 -10.89 -17.73
CA ARG A 296 18.97 -11.63 -17.81
C ARG A 296 19.38 -12.06 -16.41
N PHE A 297 19.66 -13.33 -16.27
CA PHE A 297 20.20 -13.90 -15.05
C PHE A 297 21.62 -14.40 -15.25
N THR A 298 22.47 -14.07 -14.31
CA THR A 298 23.79 -14.68 -14.12
C THR A 298 23.95 -15.06 -12.66
N ASP A 299 25.03 -15.75 -12.31
CA ASP A 299 25.30 -16.15 -10.90
C ASP A 299 25.35 -14.96 -9.94
N HIS A 300 25.70 -13.76 -10.43
CA HIS A 300 25.98 -12.59 -9.61
C HIS A 300 25.16 -11.37 -9.98
N SER A 301 24.47 -11.40 -11.11
CA SER A 301 23.71 -10.24 -11.57
C SER A 301 22.36 -10.64 -12.14
N GLN A 302 21.43 -9.78 -11.94
CA GLN A 302 20.09 -9.82 -12.51
C GLN A 302 19.81 -8.47 -13.14
N LEU A 303 19.26 -8.49 -14.35
CA LEU A 303 18.89 -7.31 -15.09
C LEU A 303 17.49 -7.54 -15.66
N ALA A 304 16.58 -6.59 -15.51
CA ALA A 304 15.32 -6.57 -16.23
C ALA A 304 15.22 -5.29 -17.06
N ILE A 305 14.72 -5.43 -18.27
CA ILE A 305 14.35 -4.32 -19.15
C ILE A 305 12.88 -4.52 -19.48
N TYR A 306 12.09 -3.49 -19.33
CA TYR A 306 10.66 -3.54 -19.61
C TYR A 306 10.15 -2.27 -20.27
N GLY A 307 9.13 -2.46 -21.09
CA GLY A 307 8.37 -1.39 -21.71
C GLY A 307 6.93 -1.81 -21.88
N ASN A 308 6.02 -0.89 -21.68
CA ASN A 308 4.58 -1.12 -21.83
C ASN A 308 3.91 0.14 -22.37
N MET A 309 3.25 0.02 -23.51
CA MET A 309 2.49 1.09 -24.14
C MET A 309 1.09 0.55 -24.41
N ASN A 310 0.05 1.18 -23.88
CA ASN A 310 -1.32 0.76 -24.15
C ASN A 310 -2.33 1.87 -23.81
N ASN A 311 -3.53 1.70 -24.36
CA ASN A 311 -4.71 2.50 -24.03
C ASN A 311 -5.91 1.61 -23.61
N LEU A 312 -5.63 0.48 -22.95
CA LEU A 312 -6.63 -0.52 -22.56
C LEU A 312 -7.16 -0.32 -21.13
N ASN A 313 -6.65 0.64 -20.36
CA ASN A 313 -6.97 0.97 -18.96
C ASN A 313 -6.74 -0.17 -17.96
N ASP A 314 -6.84 -1.42 -18.39
CA ASP A 314 -6.86 -2.57 -17.52
C ASP A 314 -5.97 -3.70 -18.06
N GLY A 315 -5.08 -4.18 -17.22
CA GLY A 315 -4.23 -5.33 -17.53
C GLY A 315 -4.87 -6.70 -17.33
N ARG A 316 -6.14 -6.76 -16.86
CA ARG A 316 -6.82 -8.04 -16.60
C ARG A 316 -7.13 -8.78 -17.90
N LYS A 317 -7.16 -10.10 -17.77
CA LYS A 317 -7.38 -11.01 -18.91
C LYS A 317 -8.69 -11.75 -18.71
N PRO A 318 -9.54 -11.86 -19.73
CA PRO A 318 -10.80 -12.61 -19.62
C PRO A 318 -10.62 -14.04 -19.13
N GLY A 319 -11.48 -14.49 -18.24
CA GLY A 319 -11.49 -15.86 -17.72
C GLY A 319 -10.45 -16.17 -16.65
N GLU A 320 -9.72 -15.19 -16.14
CA GLU A 320 -8.69 -15.39 -15.10
C GLU A 320 -9.26 -15.69 -13.70
N GLY A 321 -10.58 -15.68 -13.56
CA GLY A 321 -11.24 -16.06 -12.29
C GLY A 321 -11.16 -15.00 -11.22
N ASP A 322 -10.96 -13.77 -11.59
CA ASP A 322 -10.86 -12.64 -10.68
C ASP A 322 -12.23 -12.15 -10.22
N ASN A 323 -12.36 -11.84 -8.95
CA ASN A 323 -13.55 -11.23 -8.36
C ASN A 323 -13.44 -9.71 -8.35
N TRP A 324 -13.43 -9.13 -9.53
CA TRP A 324 -13.47 -7.69 -9.66
C TRP A 324 -14.91 -7.16 -9.77
N THR A 325 -15.08 -5.90 -9.43
CA THR A 325 -16.33 -5.15 -9.66
C THR A 325 -16.07 -3.99 -10.62
N PRO A 326 -17.07 -3.42 -11.28
CA PRO A 326 -16.89 -2.23 -12.11
C PRO A 326 -16.20 -1.07 -11.40
N SER A 327 -16.42 -0.91 -10.08
CA SER A 327 -15.74 0.10 -9.27
C SER A 327 -14.22 -0.17 -9.06
N ASP A 328 -13.74 -1.36 -9.38
CA ASP A 328 -12.30 -1.68 -9.36
C ASP A 328 -11.56 -1.23 -10.62
N LEU A 329 -12.30 -0.86 -11.68
CA LEU A 329 -11.73 -0.29 -12.88
C LEU A 329 -11.18 1.13 -12.62
N VAL A 330 -10.11 1.46 -13.30
CA VAL A 330 -9.66 2.85 -13.38
C VAL A 330 -10.72 3.63 -14.14
N GLY A 331 -11.29 4.65 -13.52
CA GLY A 331 -12.22 5.56 -14.19
C GLY A 331 -11.52 6.31 -15.32
N GLY A 332 -12.30 6.66 -16.34
CA GLY A 332 -11.80 7.41 -17.47
C GLY A 332 -11.14 6.57 -18.56
N LEU A 333 -10.54 7.28 -19.51
CA LEU A 333 -9.75 6.72 -20.61
C LEU A 333 -8.29 7.04 -20.36
N THR A 334 -7.45 6.01 -20.24
CA THR A 334 -6.04 6.17 -19.95
C THR A 334 -5.19 5.68 -21.11
N ASN A 335 -4.28 6.52 -21.57
CA ASN A 335 -3.19 6.17 -22.45
C ASN A 335 -1.90 6.24 -21.64
N GLN A 336 -1.17 5.12 -21.55
CA GLN A 336 0.05 5.05 -20.75
C GLN A 336 1.22 4.47 -21.52
N GLN A 337 2.39 4.98 -21.21
CA GLN A 337 3.67 4.51 -21.73
C GLN A 337 4.64 4.43 -20.55
N LEU A 338 5.31 3.31 -20.43
CA LEU A 338 6.27 3.04 -19.37
C LEU A 338 7.49 2.35 -19.96
N ALA A 339 8.68 2.79 -19.60
CA ALA A 339 9.91 2.07 -19.87
C ALA A 339 10.80 2.12 -18.63
N GLY A 340 11.53 1.05 -18.38
CA GLY A 340 12.40 1.01 -17.21
C GLY A 340 13.41 -0.13 -17.26
N ILE A 341 14.33 -0.03 -16.32
CA ILE A 341 15.41 -0.97 -16.09
C ILE A 341 15.55 -1.22 -14.60
N ASP A 342 15.67 -2.49 -14.21
CA ASP A 342 15.99 -2.90 -12.85
C ASP A 342 17.24 -3.76 -12.84
N TYR A 343 18.10 -3.59 -11.83
CA TYR A 343 19.30 -4.37 -11.69
C TYR A 343 19.59 -4.77 -10.25
N ASN A 344 20.20 -5.94 -10.10
CA ASN A 344 20.75 -6.40 -8.83
C ASN A 344 22.07 -7.12 -9.09
N ILE A 345 23.13 -6.71 -8.38
CA ILE A 345 24.48 -7.23 -8.51
C ILE A 345 24.96 -7.61 -7.11
N ASP A 346 25.33 -8.87 -6.94
CA ASP A 346 25.85 -9.40 -5.68
C ASP A 346 27.31 -9.79 -5.83
N ALA A 347 28.14 -9.46 -4.84
CA ALA A 347 29.49 -9.98 -4.77
C ALA A 347 29.47 -11.51 -4.54
N ARG A 348 30.41 -12.23 -5.15
CA ARG A 348 30.64 -13.66 -4.83
C ARG A 348 30.92 -13.91 -3.37
N SER A 349 31.57 -12.98 -2.72
CA SER A 349 31.90 -13.02 -1.29
C SER A 349 30.72 -12.69 -0.35
N GLY A 350 29.56 -12.23 -0.91
CA GLY A 350 28.45 -11.69 -0.13
C GLY A 350 28.71 -10.33 0.53
N LYS A 351 29.91 -9.74 0.32
CA LYS A 351 30.33 -8.52 1.04
C LYS A 351 29.74 -7.23 0.49
N TYR A 352 29.18 -7.23 -0.72
CA TYR A 352 28.45 -6.09 -1.21
C TYR A 352 27.26 -6.52 -2.08
N GLN A 353 26.24 -5.70 -2.10
CA GLN A 353 25.09 -5.81 -2.98
C GLN A 353 24.79 -4.41 -3.55
N LEU A 354 24.67 -4.32 -4.86
CA LEU A 354 24.25 -3.12 -5.57
C LEU A 354 22.95 -3.43 -6.29
N SER A 355 21.93 -2.61 -6.08
CA SER A 355 20.65 -2.80 -6.76
C SER A 355 20.00 -1.45 -6.99
N GLY A 356 19.14 -1.39 -7.99
CA GLY A 356 18.40 -0.17 -8.26
C GLY A 356 17.51 -0.32 -9.47
N ASN A 357 16.73 0.74 -9.68
CA ASN A 357 15.86 0.88 -10.83
C ASN A 357 15.96 2.29 -11.42
N ALA A 358 15.57 2.43 -12.68
CA ALA A 358 15.24 3.69 -13.29
C ALA A 358 14.06 3.49 -14.24
N GLN A 359 13.05 4.35 -14.13
CA GLN A 359 11.89 4.28 -14.99
C GLN A 359 11.40 5.65 -15.42
N ILE A 360 10.86 5.70 -16.64
CA ILE A 360 10.11 6.83 -17.16
C ILE A 360 8.69 6.39 -17.46
N LYS A 361 7.73 7.20 -17.04
CA LYS A 361 6.31 6.97 -17.24
C LYS A 361 5.65 8.21 -17.81
N HIS A 362 4.89 8.03 -18.88
CA HIS A 362 3.97 9.01 -19.43
C HIS A 362 2.55 8.47 -19.27
N ALA A 363 1.62 9.33 -18.86
CA ALA A 363 0.20 8.97 -18.74
C ALA A 363 -0.68 10.16 -19.10
N ASP A 364 -1.57 9.94 -20.07
CA ASP A 364 -2.73 10.78 -20.36
C ASP A 364 -3.99 10.09 -19.84
N ASN A 365 -4.76 10.79 -19.01
CA ASN A 365 -6.02 10.27 -18.49
C ASN A 365 -7.13 11.30 -18.65
N THR A 366 -8.29 10.87 -19.20
CA THR A 366 -9.49 11.70 -19.32
C THR A 366 -10.60 11.07 -18.52
N ILE A 367 -11.01 11.74 -17.44
CA ILE A 367 -12.07 11.28 -16.52
C ILE A 367 -13.23 12.25 -16.59
N ILE A 368 -14.43 11.70 -16.76
CA ILE A 368 -15.71 12.44 -16.68
C ILE A 368 -16.51 11.82 -15.54
N ASP A 369 -16.67 12.60 -14.48
CA ASP A 369 -17.43 12.20 -13.30
C ASP A 369 -18.75 12.96 -13.22
N ASN A 370 -19.82 12.20 -13.05
CA ASN A 370 -21.16 12.70 -12.75
C ASN A 370 -21.51 12.34 -11.33
N THR A 371 -21.57 13.34 -10.46
CA THR A 371 -21.72 13.13 -9.02
C THR A 371 -23.01 13.74 -8.51
N ASN A 372 -23.77 12.98 -7.75
CA ASN A 372 -24.86 13.46 -6.93
C ASN A 372 -24.41 13.47 -5.47
N ARG A 373 -24.60 14.60 -4.80
CA ARG A 373 -24.27 14.72 -3.38
C ARG A 373 -25.48 15.24 -2.61
N THR A 374 -25.85 14.52 -1.57
CA THR A 374 -26.84 14.97 -0.58
C THR A 374 -26.08 15.50 0.61
N ASN A 375 -26.24 16.77 0.94
CA ASN A 375 -25.64 17.41 2.11
C ASN A 375 -26.62 17.33 3.27
N PHE A 376 -26.18 16.74 4.40
CA PHE A 376 -27.00 16.64 5.62
C PHE A 376 -26.92 17.95 6.40
N LEU A 377 -27.98 18.75 6.33
CA LEU A 377 -28.06 20.04 6.99
C LEU A 377 -29.17 20.07 8.05
N PRO A 378 -29.02 20.86 9.13
CA PRO A 378 -30.13 21.13 10.04
C PRO A 378 -31.30 21.75 9.28
N ASN A 379 -32.52 21.27 9.54
CA ASN A 379 -33.78 21.75 8.94
C ASN A 379 -33.87 21.57 7.40
N GLY A 380 -33.37 20.45 6.89
CA GLY A 380 -33.54 20.04 5.50
C GLY A 380 -32.24 19.99 4.70
N ASN A 381 -32.12 18.92 3.90
CA ASN A 381 -30.94 18.66 3.08
C ASN A 381 -30.86 19.57 1.86
N THR A 382 -29.66 19.76 1.34
CA THR A 382 -29.44 20.28 -0.01
C THR A 382 -28.83 19.22 -0.91
N PHE A 383 -28.96 19.41 -2.21
CA PHE A 383 -28.62 18.41 -3.20
C PHE A 383 -27.73 19.05 -4.26
N ASP A 384 -26.57 18.47 -4.47
CA ASP A 384 -25.61 18.93 -5.45
C ASP A 384 -25.58 17.98 -6.65
N ARG A 385 -25.66 18.54 -7.85
CA ARG A 385 -25.31 17.85 -9.08
C ARG A 385 -23.99 18.40 -9.59
N ILE A 386 -23.00 17.52 -9.73
CA ILE A 386 -21.65 17.88 -10.15
C ILE A 386 -21.30 17.13 -11.42
N VAL A 387 -20.70 17.81 -12.38
CA VAL A 387 -20.01 17.20 -13.51
C VAL A 387 -18.60 17.73 -13.55
N ALA A 388 -17.66 16.80 -13.46
CA ALA A 388 -16.24 17.10 -13.58
C ALA A 388 -15.66 16.41 -14.81
N ASN A 389 -14.97 17.17 -15.65
CA ASN A 389 -14.22 16.65 -16.79
C ASN A 389 -12.76 17.01 -16.61
N ASN A 390 -11.94 16.01 -16.33
CA ASN A 390 -10.53 16.20 -16.03
C ASN A 390 -9.67 15.49 -17.07
N ARG A 391 -8.72 16.20 -17.64
CA ARG A 391 -7.67 15.63 -18.48
C ARG A 391 -6.33 15.87 -17.80
N ASN A 392 -5.68 14.78 -17.43
CA ASN A 392 -4.41 14.78 -16.72
C ASN A 392 -3.32 14.27 -17.65
N HIS A 393 -2.29 15.09 -17.86
CA HIS A 393 -1.09 14.74 -18.61
C HIS A 393 0.09 14.76 -17.66
N ASN A 394 0.74 13.60 -17.46
CA ASN A 394 1.83 13.44 -16.51
C ASN A 394 3.02 12.73 -17.17
N VAL A 395 4.21 13.28 -16.93
CA VAL A 395 5.48 12.62 -17.25
C VAL A 395 6.28 12.52 -15.97
N ALA A 396 6.68 11.31 -15.60
CA ALA A 396 7.44 11.06 -14.39
C ALA A 396 8.72 10.28 -14.71
N PHE A 397 9.83 10.69 -14.10
CA PHE A 397 11.07 9.93 -14.05
C PHE A 397 11.38 9.62 -12.60
N SER A 398 11.68 8.36 -12.31
CA SER A 398 12.05 7.93 -10.96
C SER A 398 13.25 6.98 -11.02
N THR A 399 14.09 7.10 -10.00
CA THR A 399 15.22 6.18 -9.82
C THR A 399 15.53 6.02 -8.34
N ASP A 400 15.74 4.75 -7.94
CA ASP A 400 16.06 4.33 -6.59
C ASP A 400 17.24 3.37 -6.64
N HIS A 401 18.22 3.59 -5.79
CA HIS A 401 19.39 2.73 -5.72
C HIS A 401 19.64 2.28 -4.28
N ARG A 402 20.35 1.20 -4.14
CA ARG A 402 20.88 0.70 -2.89
C ARG A 402 22.29 0.16 -3.07
N LEU A 403 23.17 0.61 -2.21
CA LEU A 403 24.53 0.13 -2.08
C LEU A 403 24.69 -0.41 -0.67
N TYR A 404 24.79 -1.72 -0.57
CA TYR A 404 25.01 -2.41 0.71
C TYR A 404 26.41 -2.98 0.76
N PHE A 405 27.12 -2.71 1.85
CA PHE A 405 28.46 -3.21 2.11
C PHE A 405 28.50 -3.87 3.46
N GLU A 406 29.17 -5.03 3.55
CA GLU A 406 29.38 -5.75 4.78
C GLU A 406 30.87 -5.78 5.13
N PHE A 407 31.21 -5.20 6.29
CA PHE A 407 32.53 -5.24 6.89
C PHE A 407 32.54 -6.20 8.09
N LYS A 408 33.69 -6.47 8.66
CA LYS A 408 33.83 -7.43 9.76
C LYS A 408 32.95 -7.11 10.97
N ASN A 409 32.87 -5.83 11.36
CA ASN A 409 32.15 -5.38 12.57
C ASN A 409 31.06 -4.36 12.29
N ALA A 410 30.84 -3.97 11.03
CA ALA A 410 29.81 -3.02 10.65
C ALA A 410 29.25 -3.38 9.27
N ASN A 411 28.01 -3.01 9.00
CA ASN A 411 27.48 -2.92 7.65
C ASN A 411 27.22 -1.46 7.29
N LEU A 412 27.03 -1.18 6.00
CA LEU A 412 26.68 0.14 5.51
C LEU A 412 25.66 -0.02 4.39
N ASP A 413 24.51 0.59 4.55
CA ASP A 413 23.38 0.58 3.60
C ASP A 413 23.09 2.01 3.16
N ILE A 414 23.36 2.32 1.89
CA ILE A 414 23.21 3.65 1.30
C ILE A 414 22.11 3.59 0.24
N LYS A 415 21.12 4.49 0.34
CA LYS A 415 19.93 4.49 -0.52
C LYS A 415 19.67 5.88 -1.08
N PRO A 416 20.30 6.26 -2.20
CA PRO A 416 19.94 7.47 -2.92
C PRO A 416 18.69 7.25 -3.78
N TYR A 417 17.86 8.29 -3.90
CA TYR A 417 16.72 8.32 -4.80
C TYR A 417 16.55 9.68 -5.45
N PHE A 418 15.91 9.67 -6.62
CA PHE A 418 15.54 10.88 -7.35
C PHE A 418 14.23 10.65 -8.08
N ASN A 419 13.28 11.61 -7.93
CA ASN A 419 11.99 11.60 -8.58
C ASN A 419 11.73 12.98 -9.20
N TYR A 420 11.37 12.99 -10.48
CA TYR A 420 10.93 14.17 -11.20
C TYR A 420 9.58 13.91 -11.83
N GLN A 421 8.67 14.86 -11.72
CA GLN A 421 7.35 14.80 -12.33
C GLN A 421 7.03 16.14 -12.99
N TYR A 422 6.62 16.09 -14.25
CA TYR A 422 5.96 17.18 -14.95
C TYR A 422 4.47 16.85 -15.04
N PHE A 423 3.61 17.85 -14.86
CA PHE A 423 2.16 17.72 -14.99
C PHE A 423 1.55 18.90 -15.74
N ASN A 424 0.51 18.60 -16.54
CA ASN A 424 -0.31 19.60 -17.24
C ASN A 424 -1.76 19.08 -17.25
N ASN A 425 -2.57 19.62 -16.34
CA ASN A 425 -3.90 19.11 -16.04
C ASN A 425 -4.94 20.15 -16.41
N LYS A 426 -5.93 19.76 -17.23
CA LYS A 426 -7.09 20.58 -17.58
C LYS A 426 -8.32 20.06 -16.84
N SER A 427 -9.09 20.95 -16.25
CA SER A 427 -10.32 20.60 -15.53
C SER A 427 -11.49 21.45 -16.00
N GLY A 428 -12.63 20.81 -16.19
CA GLY A 428 -13.93 21.46 -16.32
C GLY A 428 -14.83 20.99 -15.17
N PHE A 429 -15.47 21.90 -14.49
CA PHE A 429 -16.29 21.61 -13.33
C PHE A 429 -17.58 22.40 -13.39
N SER A 430 -18.70 21.70 -13.23
CA SER A 430 -20.04 22.31 -13.15
C SER A 430 -20.73 21.76 -11.90
N LEU A 431 -21.15 22.62 -11.02
CA LEU A 431 -21.89 22.30 -9.81
C LEU A 431 -23.21 23.07 -9.80
N LEU A 432 -24.32 22.39 -9.61
CA LEU A 432 -25.60 22.99 -9.27
C LEU A 432 -26.03 22.52 -7.89
N THR A 433 -26.31 23.46 -7.00
CA THR A 433 -26.87 23.21 -5.68
C THR A 433 -28.38 23.50 -5.68
N LEU A 434 -29.16 22.52 -5.22
CA LEU A 434 -30.63 22.54 -5.22
C LEU A 434 -31.17 22.42 -3.79
N SER A 435 -32.31 23.02 -3.54
CA SER A 435 -33.10 22.84 -2.32
C SER A 435 -34.02 21.60 -2.36
N SER A 436 -34.26 21.03 -3.54
CA SER A 436 -35.11 19.85 -3.73
C SER A 436 -34.26 18.65 -4.20
N SER A 437 -34.68 17.43 -3.82
CA SER A 437 -34.01 16.19 -4.22
C SER A 437 -34.03 16.03 -5.76
N LEU A 438 -32.96 15.46 -6.29
CA LEU A 438 -32.84 15.17 -7.72
C LEU A 438 -33.92 14.20 -8.23
N ASP A 439 -34.48 13.35 -7.37
CA ASP A 439 -35.55 12.43 -7.69
C ASP A 439 -36.87 13.15 -8.11
N ALA A 440 -36.98 14.42 -7.77
CA ALA A 440 -38.11 15.27 -8.16
C ALA A 440 -38.08 15.69 -9.64
N PHE A 441 -36.97 15.48 -10.35
CA PHE A 441 -36.75 15.93 -11.70
C PHE A 441 -36.52 14.74 -12.66
N SER A 442 -36.99 14.90 -13.91
CA SER A 442 -36.66 13.97 -14.97
C SER A 442 -35.22 14.11 -15.44
N LYS A 443 -34.70 13.10 -16.11
CA LYS A 443 -33.33 13.13 -16.65
C LYS A 443 -33.13 14.34 -17.60
N SER A 444 -34.10 14.63 -18.48
CA SER A 444 -34.00 15.77 -19.40
C SER A 444 -34.01 17.11 -18.70
N GLN A 445 -34.69 17.24 -17.56
CA GLN A 445 -34.65 18.43 -16.72
C GLN A 445 -33.28 18.59 -16.07
N VAL A 446 -32.73 17.50 -15.53
CA VAL A 446 -31.38 17.51 -14.95
C VAL A 446 -30.32 17.79 -16.02
N ASP A 447 -30.45 17.22 -17.21
CA ASP A 447 -29.51 17.43 -18.32
C ASP A 447 -29.56 18.88 -18.89
N SER A 448 -30.63 19.64 -18.66
CA SER A 448 -30.71 21.08 -19.00
C SER A 448 -29.69 21.95 -18.28
N LEU A 449 -29.09 21.40 -17.22
CA LEU A 449 -27.98 22.00 -16.46
C LEU A 449 -26.75 22.31 -17.33
N TYR A 450 -26.55 21.56 -18.38
CA TYR A 450 -25.41 21.68 -19.30
C TYR A 450 -25.68 22.63 -20.46
N THR A 451 -26.91 23.13 -20.57
CA THR A 451 -27.27 24.08 -21.58
C THR A 451 -27.11 25.51 -21.09
N PRO A 452 -26.97 26.52 -21.97
CA PRO A 452 -26.94 27.92 -21.58
C PRO A 452 -28.14 28.35 -20.76
N MET A 453 -29.30 27.72 -20.99
CA MET A 453 -30.55 27.99 -20.27
C MET A 453 -30.96 26.79 -19.44
N ILE A 454 -30.94 26.94 -18.12
CA ILE A 454 -31.44 25.96 -17.16
C ILE A 454 -32.98 25.89 -17.28
N GLY A 455 -33.57 24.69 -17.26
CA GLY A 455 -35.02 24.50 -17.27
C GLY A 455 -35.71 25.22 -16.10
N ARG A 456 -36.89 25.81 -16.36
CA ARG A 456 -37.61 26.65 -15.36
C ARG A 456 -37.89 25.92 -14.02
N GLU A 457 -38.11 24.62 -14.05
CA GLU A 457 -38.40 23.84 -12.85
C GLU A 457 -37.17 23.67 -11.98
N LEU A 458 -36.00 23.41 -12.60
CA LEU A 458 -34.73 23.37 -11.86
C LEU A 458 -34.40 24.76 -11.27
N LEU A 459 -34.65 25.82 -12.00
CA LEU A 459 -34.40 27.18 -11.53
C LEU A 459 -35.17 27.51 -10.23
N ARG A 460 -36.40 26.96 -10.08
CA ARG A 460 -37.20 27.20 -8.85
C ARG A 460 -36.57 26.63 -7.60
N SER A 461 -35.82 25.54 -7.73
CA SER A 461 -35.10 24.89 -6.60
C SER A 461 -33.61 25.24 -6.58
N ALA A 462 -33.08 25.93 -7.59
CA ALA A 462 -31.67 26.29 -7.66
C ALA A 462 -31.30 27.32 -6.58
N ILE A 463 -30.21 27.05 -5.87
CA ILE A 463 -29.57 27.93 -4.90
C ILE A 463 -28.40 28.62 -5.57
N SER A 464 -27.50 27.85 -6.17
CA SER A 464 -26.33 28.36 -6.88
C SER A 464 -25.87 27.42 -7.97
N ARG A 465 -25.23 27.96 -9.01
CA ARG A 465 -24.52 27.24 -10.05
C ARG A 465 -23.08 27.71 -10.12
N ASN A 466 -22.12 26.82 -10.03
CA ASN A 466 -20.71 27.12 -10.21
C ASN A 466 -20.18 26.45 -11.47
N LEU A 467 -19.63 27.24 -12.38
CA LEU A 467 -18.96 26.79 -13.59
C LEU A 467 -17.48 27.18 -13.52
N ARG A 468 -16.59 26.22 -13.54
CA ARG A 468 -15.17 26.44 -13.44
C ARG A 468 -14.39 25.67 -14.49
N ASN A 469 -13.48 26.35 -15.17
CA ASN A 469 -12.48 25.76 -16.03
C ASN A 469 -11.10 26.06 -15.45
N GLY A 470 -10.28 25.04 -15.34
CA GLY A 470 -8.95 25.15 -14.73
C GLY A 470 -7.86 24.57 -15.62
N LEU A 471 -6.68 25.17 -15.55
CA LEU A 471 -5.43 24.65 -16.12
C LEU A 471 -4.36 24.72 -15.04
N LEU A 472 -3.84 23.57 -14.68
CA LEU A 472 -2.78 23.40 -13.71
C LEU A 472 -1.56 22.80 -14.39
N ASN A 473 -0.45 23.53 -14.43
CA ASN A 473 0.81 23.02 -14.95
C ASN A 473 1.97 23.28 -13.99
N GLY A 474 2.99 22.42 -14.07
CA GLY A 474 4.14 22.57 -13.21
C GLY A 474 5.05 21.35 -13.21
N HIS A 475 5.98 21.37 -12.28
CA HIS A 475 6.88 20.24 -12.06
C HIS A 475 7.22 20.08 -10.57
N SER A 476 7.50 18.85 -10.19
CA SER A 476 7.91 18.48 -8.83
C SER A 476 9.20 17.67 -8.91
N LEU A 477 10.16 18.01 -8.07
CA LEU A 477 11.42 17.31 -7.91
C LEU A 477 11.58 16.90 -6.47
N LYS A 478 11.90 15.62 -6.24
CA LYS A 478 12.23 15.06 -4.92
C LYS A 478 13.50 14.25 -5.03
N SER A 479 14.45 14.51 -4.15
CA SER A 479 15.69 13.73 -4.07
C SER A 479 16.06 13.50 -2.63
N GLY A 480 16.78 12.43 -2.37
CA GLY A 480 17.25 12.17 -1.01
C GLY A 480 18.27 11.05 -0.95
N LEU A 481 18.85 10.95 0.23
CA LEU A 481 19.87 9.96 0.57
C LEU A 481 19.61 9.48 1.98
N SER A 482 19.44 8.16 2.16
CA SER A 482 19.46 7.56 3.49
C SER A 482 20.69 6.66 3.66
N VAL A 483 21.25 6.69 4.84
CA VAL A 483 22.42 5.89 5.23
C VAL A 483 22.11 5.20 6.54
N GLU A 484 22.29 3.88 6.58
CA GLU A 484 22.14 3.08 7.79
C GLU A 484 23.40 2.25 8.02
N SER A 485 23.83 2.14 9.27
CA SER A 485 24.95 1.30 9.66
C SER A 485 24.62 0.60 10.96
N VAL A 486 24.82 -0.71 10.99
CA VAL A 486 24.76 -1.52 12.21
C VAL A 486 26.17 -1.93 12.59
N ILE A 487 26.54 -1.63 13.83
CA ILE A 487 27.87 -1.90 14.40
C ILE A 487 27.73 -2.97 15.47
N LYS A 488 28.36 -4.11 15.28
CA LYS A 488 28.42 -5.18 16.26
C LYS A 488 29.66 -5.08 17.15
N PHE A 489 29.48 -5.37 18.42
CA PHE A 489 30.56 -5.36 19.36
C PHE A 489 31.25 -6.74 19.41
N LYS A 490 32.57 -6.74 19.49
CA LYS A 490 33.40 -7.96 19.40
C LYS A 490 33.08 -9.02 20.45
N HIS A 491 32.64 -8.60 21.63
CA HIS A 491 32.49 -9.48 22.81
C HIS A 491 31.10 -9.38 23.46
N SER A 492 30.11 -8.83 22.74
CA SER A 492 28.75 -8.66 23.22
C SER A 492 27.77 -8.96 22.08
N PRO A 493 26.61 -9.56 22.38
CA PRO A 493 25.50 -9.67 21.40
C PRO A 493 24.82 -8.33 21.15
N ASP A 494 25.15 -7.32 21.94
CA ASP A 494 24.61 -5.97 21.78
C ASP A 494 25.11 -5.34 20.47
N HIS A 495 24.36 -4.37 19.95
CA HIS A 495 24.75 -3.65 18.75
C HIS A 495 24.24 -2.20 18.77
N LEU A 496 24.88 -1.38 17.95
CA LEU A 496 24.51 0.01 17.75
C LEU A 496 24.01 0.20 16.31
N THR A 497 22.87 0.84 16.16
CA THR A 497 22.35 1.24 14.85
C THR A 497 22.43 2.75 14.72
N LEU A 498 23.06 3.21 13.64
CA LEU A 498 23.12 4.62 13.23
C LEU A 498 22.33 4.77 11.94
N TYR A 499 21.47 5.79 11.89
CA TYR A 499 20.71 6.11 10.71
C TYR A 499 20.74 7.62 10.48
N ALA A 500 20.96 8.01 9.23
CA ALA A 500 20.86 9.38 8.76
C ALA A 500 20.06 9.40 7.45
N ASP A 501 19.21 10.42 7.30
CA ASP A 501 18.44 10.65 6.11
C ASP A 501 18.43 12.14 5.80
N ALA A 502 18.60 12.49 4.53
CA ALA A 502 18.46 13.85 4.04
C ALA A 502 17.64 13.84 2.76
N SER A 503 16.63 14.68 2.69
CA SER A 503 15.79 14.80 1.51
C SER A 503 15.50 16.26 1.18
N PHE A 504 15.34 16.52 -0.11
CA PHE A 504 15.01 17.82 -0.68
C PHE A 504 13.78 17.69 -1.58
N ARG A 505 12.90 18.70 -1.50
CA ARG A 505 11.73 18.83 -2.37
C ARG A 505 11.71 20.22 -3.00
N HIS A 506 11.37 20.27 -4.27
CA HIS A 506 11.14 21.49 -5.01
C HIS A 506 9.94 21.32 -5.93
N GLU A 507 8.96 22.23 -5.86
CA GLU A 507 7.75 22.15 -6.66
C GLU A 507 7.36 23.54 -7.16
N THR A 508 7.10 23.65 -8.48
CA THR A 508 6.54 24.84 -9.10
C THR A 508 5.17 24.50 -9.66
N GLU A 509 4.23 25.40 -9.46
CA GLU A 509 2.84 25.24 -9.90
C GLU A 509 2.29 26.55 -10.42
N HIS A 510 1.69 26.51 -11.60
CA HIS A 510 0.91 27.59 -12.18
C HIS A 510 -0.53 27.10 -12.37
N ASN A 511 -1.46 27.76 -11.72
CA ASN A 511 -2.87 27.41 -11.83
C ASN A 511 -3.65 28.60 -12.39
N TYR A 512 -4.40 28.36 -13.43
CA TYR A 512 -5.27 29.32 -14.09
C TYR A 512 -6.69 28.83 -13.95
N ASP A 513 -7.63 29.71 -13.59
CA ASP A 513 -9.02 29.34 -13.60
C ASP A 513 -9.96 30.46 -14.03
N HIS A 514 -11.00 30.09 -14.75
CA HIS A 514 -12.20 30.86 -14.97
C HIS A 514 -13.28 30.27 -14.09
N ASN A 515 -13.77 31.03 -13.13
CA ASN A 515 -14.79 30.59 -12.18
C ASN A 515 -15.98 31.54 -12.21
N ARG A 516 -17.16 31.03 -12.59
CA ARG A 516 -18.41 31.77 -12.60
C ARG A 516 -19.38 31.11 -11.61
N ILE A 517 -19.90 31.91 -10.69
CA ILE A 517 -20.93 31.48 -9.75
C ILE A 517 -22.18 32.34 -9.97
N ASP A 518 -23.26 31.68 -10.36
CA ASP A 518 -24.58 32.30 -10.47
C ASP A 518 -25.38 31.94 -9.21
N TYR A 519 -25.91 32.96 -8.52
CA TYR A 519 -26.77 32.81 -7.34
C TYR A 519 -28.22 33.02 -7.75
N TYR A 520 -29.11 32.16 -7.27
CA TYR A 520 -30.53 32.18 -7.62
C TYR A 520 -31.39 32.49 -6.39
N ALA A 521 -32.44 33.29 -6.57
CA ALA A 521 -33.49 33.52 -5.59
C ALA A 521 -34.86 33.46 -6.28
N HIS A 522 -35.78 32.66 -5.70
CA HIS A 522 -37.14 32.48 -6.23
C HIS A 522 -37.18 32.07 -7.71
N GLY A 523 -36.22 31.27 -8.19
CA GLY A 523 -36.14 30.82 -9.58
C GLY A 523 -35.62 31.87 -10.57
N GLN A 524 -35.04 32.97 -10.10
CA GLN A 524 -34.42 34.03 -10.91
C GLN A 524 -32.95 34.17 -10.55
N LEU A 525 -32.14 34.58 -11.53
CA LEU A 525 -30.75 34.95 -11.31
C LEU A 525 -30.70 36.23 -10.47
N ASN A 526 -30.12 36.12 -9.26
CA ASN A 526 -29.98 37.22 -8.33
C ASN A 526 -28.64 37.96 -8.48
N ASN A 527 -27.56 37.19 -8.61
CA ASN A 527 -26.20 37.75 -8.71
C ASN A 527 -25.28 36.75 -9.47
N THR A 528 -24.23 37.28 -10.09
CA THR A 528 -23.15 36.52 -10.70
C THR A 528 -21.81 36.99 -10.17
N ASP A 529 -20.99 36.10 -9.63
CA ASP A 529 -19.57 36.32 -9.28
C ASP A 529 -18.72 35.63 -10.36
N PHE A 530 -17.99 36.39 -11.15
CA PHE A 530 -17.05 35.91 -12.13
C PHE A 530 -15.65 36.26 -11.74
N ARG A 531 -14.73 35.27 -11.83
CA ARG A 531 -13.31 35.42 -11.51
C ARG A 531 -12.47 34.75 -12.58
N ASN A 532 -11.58 35.55 -13.16
CA ASN A 532 -10.49 35.07 -14.00
C ASN A 532 -9.21 35.20 -13.19
N ARG A 533 -8.60 34.06 -12.80
CA ARG A 533 -7.54 34.03 -11.81
C ARG A 533 -6.30 33.33 -12.31
N TYR A 534 -5.16 33.86 -11.89
CA TYR A 534 -3.86 33.24 -12.04
C TYR A 534 -3.22 33.07 -10.67
N PHE A 535 -2.90 31.82 -10.33
CA PHE A 535 -2.15 31.47 -9.14
C PHE A 535 -0.71 31.17 -9.54
N ASN A 536 0.22 31.98 -9.10
CA ASN A 536 1.64 31.74 -9.24
C ASN A 536 2.17 31.18 -7.93
N ASN A 537 2.22 29.87 -7.82
CA ASN A 537 2.81 29.19 -6.70
C ASN A 537 4.29 29.01 -7.02
N ARG A 538 5.10 29.97 -6.54
CA ARG A 538 6.56 29.89 -6.61
C ARG A 538 7.04 28.66 -5.86
N PRO A 539 8.31 28.23 -6.07
CA PRO A 539 8.73 26.94 -5.57
C PRO A 539 8.35 26.69 -4.11
N ASP A 540 7.54 25.67 -3.88
CA ASP A 540 7.44 25.05 -2.57
C ASP A 540 8.74 24.23 -2.43
N HIS A 541 9.70 24.76 -1.67
CA HIS A 541 10.88 24.02 -1.34
C HIS A 541 10.95 23.68 0.13
N GLY A 542 11.50 22.51 0.38
CA GLY A 542 11.73 22.06 1.72
C GLY A 542 12.86 21.03 1.76
N TYR A 543 13.49 20.97 2.88
CA TYR A 543 14.42 19.90 3.17
C TYR A 543 14.04 19.23 4.48
N SER A 544 14.39 17.95 4.59
CA SER A 544 14.24 17.19 5.82
C SER A 544 15.55 16.48 6.12
N VAL A 545 16.00 16.59 7.36
CA VAL A 545 17.17 15.87 7.86
C VAL A 545 16.77 15.09 9.09
N THR A 546 17.07 13.79 9.10
CA THR A 546 16.81 12.89 10.21
C THR A 546 18.12 12.24 10.65
N GLY A 547 18.36 12.23 11.95
CA GLY A 547 19.40 11.41 12.60
C GLY A 547 18.77 10.49 13.63
N LYS A 548 19.19 9.22 13.67
CA LYS A 548 18.75 8.26 14.71
C LYS A 548 19.95 7.48 15.21
N ILE A 549 20.00 7.31 16.50
CA ILE A 549 20.89 6.38 17.20
C ILE A 549 20.03 5.39 18.00
N ALA A 550 20.34 4.12 17.90
CA ALA A 550 19.65 3.09 18.67
C ALA A 550 20.65 2.08 19.21
N TYR A 551 20.57 1.80 20.51
CA TYR A 551 21.37 0.79 21.18
C TYR A 551 20.49 -0.38 21.57
N THR A 552 20.81 -1.57 21.06
CA THR A 552 20.13 -2.82 21.39
C THR A 552 20.89 -3.54 22.49
N TYR A 553 20.23 -3.68 23.62
CA TYR A 553 20.71 -4.49 24.76
C TYR A 553 20.03 -5.86 24.72
N VAL A 554 20.84 -6.91 24.55
CA VAL A 554 20.37 -8.30 24.49
C VAL A 554 20.44 -8.89 25.88
N ILE A 555 19.31 -8.93 26.60
CA ILE A 555 19.20 -9.45 27.98
C ILE A 555 19.43 -10.97 27.96
N ARG A 556 18.84 -11.66 27.01
CA ARG A 556 19.01 -13.09 26.74
C ARG A 556 18.53 -13.38 25.29
N ARG A 557 18.77 -14.58 24.79
CA ARG A 557 18.45 -14.97 23.42
C ARG A 557 16.98 -14.69 23.04
N GLU A 558 16.08 -14.84 24.00
CA GLU A 558 14.64 -14.66 23.80
C GLU A 558 14.14 -13.24 24.13
N LEU A 559 14.99 -12.38 24.68
CA LEU A 559 14.57 -11.07 25.21
C LEU A 559 15.62 -10.00 24.92
N SER A 560 15.23 -8.98 24.17
CA SER A 560 16.05 -7.79 23.91
C SER A 560 15.25 -6.51 24.10
N ILE A 561 15.94 -5.43 24.36
CA ILE A 561 15.40 -4.09 24.44
C ILE A 561 16.28 -3.12 23.65
N ASP A 562 15.66 -2.32 22.76
CA ASP A 562 16.32 -1.22 22.08
C ASP A 562 15.96 0.09 22.75
N PHE A 563 16.93 0.94 22.95
CA PHE A 563 16.74 2.33 23.33
C PHE A 563 17.15 3.20 22.14
N SER A 564 16.26 4.08 21.70
CA SER A 564 16.52 4.92 20.55
C SER A 564 16.22 6.39 20.82
N TYR A 565 17.04 7.23 20.22
CA TYR A 565 16.80 8.65 20.07
C TYR A 565 16.82 9.00 18.58
N LYS A 566 15.79 9.72 18.14
CA LYS A 566 15.67 10.23 16.76
C LYS A 566 15.42 11.72 16.81
N TYR A 567 16.20 12.47 16.07
CA TYR A 567 15.97 13.87 15.76
C TYR A 567 15.56 14.02 14.30
N ASN A 568 14.52 14.79 14.05
CA ASN A 568 14.10 15.17 12.72
C ASN A 568 13.93 16.68 12.65
N HIS A 569 14.51 17.30 11.63
CA HIS A 569 14.33 18.69 11.26
C HIS A 569 13.77 18.77 9.85
N THR A 570 12.64 19.47 9.68
CA THR A 570 12.00 19.68 8.38
C THR A 570 11.70 21.16 8.20
N THR A 571 12.04 21.71 7.04
CA THR A 571 11.60 23.04 6.64
C THR A 571 10.68 22.96 5.44
N THR A 572 9.79 23.91 5.34
CA THR A 572 8.92 24.08 4.17
C THR A 572 8.72 25.57 3.94
N ASP A 573 8.99 26.01 2.74
CA ASP A 573 8.75 27.39 2.30
C ASP A 573 7.72 27.38 1.16
N ARG A 574 6.61 28.09 1.36
CA ARG A 574 5.50 28.14 0.42
C ARG A 574 5.16 29.56 0.10
N TYR A 575 5.00 29.82 -1.17
CA TYR A 575 4.61 31.12 -1.68
C TYR A 575 3.48 30.95 -2.71
N SER A 576 2.36 31.66 -2.50
CA SER A 576 1.24 31.67 -3.43
C SER A 576 0.80 33.11 -3.69
N SER A 577 0.89 33.55 -4.94
CA SER A 577 0.34 34.83 -5.39
C SER A 577 -0.88 34.58 -6.26
N LEU A 578 -2.01 35.14 -5.84
CA LEU A 578 -3.26 35.10 -6.59
C LEU A 578 -3.50 36.45 -7.27
N TYR A 579 -3.62 36.43 -8.58
CA TYR A 579 -3.92 37.59 -9.40
C TYR A 579 -5.34 37.50 -9.96
N ARG A 580 -6.08 38.64 -9.88
CA ARG A 580 -7.48 38.81 -10.34
C ARG A 580 -7.48 39.44 -11.73
N LEU A 581 -7.28 38.61 -12.77
CA LEU A 581 -7.23 39.10 -14.17
C LEU A 581 -8.56 39.67 -14.64
N ASP A 582 -9.67 39.24 -14.06
CA ASP A 582 -11.01 39.76 -14.34
C ASP A 582 -11.19 41.27 -14.05
N GLN A 583 -10.24 41.91 -13.37
CA GLN A 583 -10.21 43.35 -13.15
C GLN A 583 -9.62 44.13 -14.32
N LEU A 584 -9.05 43.45 -15.32
CA LEU A 584 -8.56 44.06 -16.55
C LEU A 584 -9.68 44.13 -17.59
N THR A 585 -9.67 45.20 -18.41
CA THR A 585 -10.50 45.31 -19.60
C THR A 585 -10.25 44.08 -20.49
N ASP A 586 -11.29 43.49 -21.05
CA ASP A 586 -11.27 42.28 -21.92
C ASP A 586 -10.92 40.93 -21.24
N TRP A 587 -10.73 40.93 -19.91
CA TRP A 587 -10.47 39.70 -19.14
C TRP A 587 -11.65 39.29 -18.23
N GLY A 588 -12.78 39.98 -18.34
CA GLY A 588 -14.00 39.71 -17.59
C GLY A 588 -14.83 38.57 -18.17
N THR A 589 -16.14 38.55 -17.91
CA THR A 589 -17.08 37.47 -18.31
C THR A 589 -17.10 37.15 -19.78
N ASN A 590 -16.79 38.11 -20.64
CA ASN A 590 -16.80 38.00 -22.11
C ASN A 590 -15.39 37.86 -22.67
N THR A 591 -14.44 37.39 -21.87
CA THR A 591 -13.06 37.24 -22.32
C THR A 591 -12.95 36.29 -23.52
N THR A 592 -12.15 36.70 -24.51
CA THR A 592 -11.75 35.86 -25.66
C THR A 592 -10.37 35.21 -25.45
N HIS A 593 -9.71 35.58 -24.34
CA HIS A 593 -8.37 35.01 -24.00
C HIS A 593 -8.51 33.55 -23.56
N GLU A 594 -7.68 32.71 -24.18
CA GLU A 594 -7.65 31.30 -23.80
C GLU A 594 -7.13 31.13 -22.38
N LEU A 595 -7.67 30.13 -21.68
CA LEU A 595 -7.21 29.74 -20.34
C LEU A 595 -5.73 29.33 -20.39
N GLY A 596 -4.90 29.95 -19.54
CA GLY A 596 -3.45 29.78 -19.51
C GLY A 596 -2.67 30.88 -20.19
N THR A 597 -3.31 31.82 -20.86
CA THR A 597 -2.65 33.03 -21.36
C THR A 597 -2.56 34.05 -20.22
N LEU A 598 -1.55 34.91 -20.29
CA LEU A 598 -1.33 36.00 -19.34
C LEU A 598 -1.13 37.33 -20.10
N PRO A 599 -1.62 38.45 -19.56
CA PRO A 599 -1.23 39.75 -20.03
C PRO A 599 0.24 40.05 -19.69
N SER A 600 0.76 41.19 -20.10
CA SER A 600 2.11 41.60 -19.69
C SER A 600 2.23 41.66 -18.17
N VAL A 601 3.38 41.35 -17.60
CA VAL A 601 3.64 41.39 -16.16
C VAL A 601 3.28 42.77 -15.56
N ALA A 602 3.58 43.85 -16.29
CA ALA A 602 3.24 45.21 -15.86
C ALA A 602 1.72 45.42 -15.75
N ALA A 603 0.93 44.77 -16.59
CA ALA A 603 -0.51 44.88 -16.58
C ALA A 603 -1.19 44.15 -15.42
N TYR A 604 -0.66 43.01 -14.95
CA TYR A 604 -1.34 42.24 -13.90
C TYR A 604 -0.67 42.24 -12.52
N SER A 605 0.60 42.69 -12.42
CA SER A 605 1.35 42.60 -11.16
C SER A 605 0.68 43.35 -9.98
N HIS A 606 -0.09 44.37 -10.27
CA HIS A 606 -0.82 45.18 -9.27
C HIS A 606 -2.20 44.57 -8.91
N LEU A 607 -2.66 43.57 -9.62
CA LEU A 607 -3.98 42.92 -9.41
C LEU A 607 -3.92 41.75 -8.42
N ILE A 608 -2.95 41.79 -7.51
CA ILE A 608 -2.78 40.77 -6.49
C ILE A 608 -3.95 40.77 -5.49
N ASP A 609 -4.58 39.63 -5.29
CA ASP A 609 -5.53 39.44 -4.19
C ASP A 609 -4.74 39.20 -2.90
N ALA A 610 -4.46 40.30 -2.20
CA ALA A 610 -3.62 40.27 -1.02
C ALA A 610 -4.20 39.46 0.14
N ALA A 611 -5.53 39.31 0.21
CA ALA A 611 -6.20 38.52 1.25
C ALA A 611 -5.99 37.02 1.07
N ASN A 612 -5.95 36.56 -0.19
CA ASN A 612 -5.83 35.16 -0.56
C ASN A 612 -4.43 34.78 -1.08
N SER A 613 -3.50 35.73 -1.15
CA SER A 613 -2.08 35.51 -1.41
C SER A 613 -1.32 35.35 -0.12
N TYR A 614 -0.36 34.43 -0.05
CA TYR A 614 0.40 34.26 1.19
C TYR A 614 1.84 33.80 0.93
N ASN A 615 2.66 34.08 1.93
CA ASN A 615 3.98 33.47 2.10
C ASN A 615 4.00 32.79 3.47
N SER A 616 4.46 31.55 3.52
CA SER A 616 4.62 30.83 4.78
C SER A 616 5.93 30.05 4.80
N TRP A 617 6.69 30.26 5.86
CA TRP A 617 7.84 29.45 6.19
C TRP A 617 7.55 28.64 7.46
N GLN A 618 7.85 27.36 7.44
CA GLN A 618 7.64 26.47 8.57
C GLN A 618 8.92 25.71 8.86
N ALA A 619 9.26 25.58 10.13
CA ALA A 619 10.33 24.72 10.62
C ALA A 619 9.81 23.83 11.75
N ASP A 620 9.97 22.53 11.57
CA ASP A 620 9.55 21.50 12.50
C ASP A 620 10.78 20.79 13.07
N ASN A 621 10.90 20.81 14.39
CA ASN A 621 11.92 20.07 15.14
C ASN A 621 11.21 19.01 15.98
N THR A 622 11.58 17.76 15.78
CA THR A 622 11.00 16.61 16.48
C THR A 622 12.08 15.78 17.14
N HIS A 623 11.98 15.63 18.46
CA HIS A 623 12.81 14.72 19.25
C HIS A 623 11.96 13.52 19.65
N THR A 624 12.32 12.32 19.23
CA THR A 624 11.59 11.10 19.56
C THR A 624 12.49 10.18 20.38
N PHE A 625 12.00 9.83 21.55
CA PHE A 625 12.58 8.81 22.44
C PHE A 625 11.77 7.54 22.31
N GLY A 626 12.40 6.45 21.98
CA GLY A 626 11.76 5.16 21.76
C GLY A 626 12.39 4.05 22.57
N ALA A 627 11.55 3.10 22.95
CA ALA A 627 12.00 1.80 23.44
C ALA A 627 11.32 0.71 22.62
N PHE A 628 12.04 -0.39 22.36
CA PHE A 628 11.48 -1.52 21.64
C PHE A 628 11.83 -2.80 22.40
N LEU A 629 10.88 -3.33 23.15
CA LEU A 629 10.99 -4.59 23.87
C LEU A 629 10.48 -5.73 22.98
N VAL A 630 11.31 -6.76 22.83
CA VAL A 630 10.92 -7.98 22.09
C VAL A 630 11.18 -9.21 22.94
N TRP A 631 10.18 -10.07 23.02
CA TRP A 631 10.25 -11.38 23.62
C TRP A 631 9.81 -12.45 22.63
N ASN A 632 10.66 -13.47 22.43
CA ASN A 632 10.42 -14.57 21.51
C ASN A 632 10.75 -15.89 22.19
N LYS A 633 9.79 -16.80 22.29
CA LYS A 633 9.97 -18.10 22.94
C LYS A 633 9.45 -19.23 22.08
N LYS A 634 10.32 -20.13 21.68
CA LYS A 634 9.98 -21.36 20.98
C LYS A 634 9.91 -22.52 22.00
N GLY A 635 8.72 -23.07 22.17
CA GLY A 635 8.45 -24.23 23.00
C GLY A 635 8.17 -25.49 22.18
N LYS A 636 8.04 -26.64 22.87
CA LYS A 636 7.73 -27.95 22.21
C LYS A 636 6.37 -27.98 21.53
N LYS A 637 5.37 -27.23 22.03
CA LYS A 637 3.99 -27.26 21.54
C LYS A 637 3.54 -25.97 20.89
N SER A 638 4.24 -24.87 21.13
CA SER A 638 3.86 -23.56 20.61
C SER A 638 5.04 -22.60 20.56
N GLU A 639 4.89 -21.58 19.73
CA GLU A 639 5.80 -20.44 19.62
C GLU A 639 5.05 -19.18 20.04
N TRP A 640 5.73 -18.34 20.79
CA TRP A 640 5.24 -17.05 21.26
C TRP A 640 6.15 -15.95 20.78
N TRP A 641 5.55 -14.86 20.34
CA TRP A 641 6.21 -13.61 20.04
C TRP A 641 5.45 -12.48 20.70
N ALA A 642 6.14 -11.63 21.40
CA ALA A 642 5.58 -10.41 21.95
C ALA A 642 6.54 -9.24 21.72
N GLN A 643 5.98 -8.10 21.32
CA GLN A 643 6.71 -6.86 21.18
C GLN A 643 5.90 -5.67 21.68
N VAL A 644 6.59 -4.68 22.23
CA VAL A 644 6.01 -3.41 22.67
C VAL A 644 6.95 -2.28 22.26
N VAL A 645 6.40 -1.27 21.58
CA VAL A 645 7.18 -0.17 20.98
C VAL A 645 6.59 1.18 21.40
N PRO A 646 6.83 1.64 22.64
CA PRO A 646 6.43 2.98 23.05
C PRO A 646 7.40 4.03 22.51
N ASN A 647 6.85 5.10 21.95
CA ASN A 647 7.58 6.27 21.50
C ASN A 647 6.98 7.54 22.11
N LEU A 648 7.83 8.42 22.59
CA LEU A 648 7.48 9.77 23.04
C LEU A 648 8.14 10.79 22.13
N SER A 649 7.35 11.63 21.48
CA SER A 649 7.84 12.65 20.57
C SER A 649 7.56 14.05 21.12
N LEU A 650 8.62 14.84 21.21
CA LEU A 650 8.55 16.26 21.56
C LEU A 650 8.67 17.07 20.26
N LEU A 651 7.59 17.72 19.87
CA LEU A 651 7.52 18.51 18.65
C LEU A 651 7.58 19.99 19.00
N SER A 652 8.47 20.72 18.34
CA SER A 652 8.49 22.18 18.33
C SER A 652 8.37 22.66 16.89
N ARG A 653 7.22 23.23 16.54
CA ARG A 653 6.92 23.66 15.19
C ARG A 653 6.72 25.16 15.17
N THR A 654 7.52 25.84 14.37
CA THR A 654 7.45 27.28 14.20
C THR A 654 6.97 27.59 12.80
N MET A 655 6.00 28.48 12.67
CA MET A 655 5.49 28.96 11.40
C MET A 655 5.51 30.46 11.38
N HIS A 656 6.08 31.02 10.34
CA HIS A 656 5.89 32.42 9.95
C HIS A 656 4.90 32.42 8.80
N TYR A 657 3.78 33.11 8.96
CA TYR A 657 2.73 33.25 7.95
C TYR A 657 2.47 34.73 7.69
N ARG A 658 2.47 35.10 6.42
CA ARG A 658 2.22 36.47 5.98
C ARG A 658 1.25 36.49 4.81
N ASN A 659 0.21 37.28 4.90
CA ASN A 659 -0.64 37.71 3.77
C ASN A 659 -0.91 39.23 3.84
N GLY A 660 -1.83 39.74 3.02
CA GLY A 660 -2.14 41.17 3.00
C GLY A 660 -2.73 41.72 4.31
N HIS A 661 -3.21 40.87 5.22
CA HIS A 661 -3.89 41.29 6.46
C HIS A 661 -3.19 40.83 7.72
N VAL A 662 -2.38 39.81 7.64
CA VAL A 662 -1.75 39.13 8.78
C VAL A 662 -0.28 38.91 8.50
N ASP A 663 0.54 39.31 9.44
CA ASP A 663 1.96 38.95 9.52
C ASP A 663 2.21 38.41 10.93
N THR A 664 2.41 37.09 11.04
CA THR A 664 2.49 36.43 12.34
C THR A 664 3.51 35.31 12.36
N THR A 665 4.20 35.22 13.48
CA THR A 665 5.07 34.08 13.77
C THR A 665 4.60 33.43 15.07
N PHE A 666 4.36 32.11 15.02
CA PHE A 666 3.97 31.38 16.20
C PHE A 666 4.64 30.03 16.27
N THR A 667 4.83 29.55 17.49
CA THR A 667 5.41 28.24 17.77
C THR A 667 4.41 27.40 18.54
N LYS A 668 4.17 26.20 18.05
CA LYS A 668 3.37 25.16 18.74
C LYS A 668 4.31 24.06 19.26
N ARG A 669 4.27 23.85 20.56
CA ARG A 669 4.96 22.76 21.22
C ARG A 669 3.95 21.67 21.58
N THR A 670 4.24 20.43 21.18
CA THR A 670 3.31 19.33 21.34
C THR A 670 4.05 18.10 21.78
N VAL A 671 3.49 17.36 22.72
CA VAL A 671 3.99 16.04 23.13
C VAL A 671 3.05 15.02 22.56
N LEU A 672 3.59 14.08 21.77
CA LEU A 672 2.85 12.96 21.21
C LEU A 672 3.38 11.65 21.80
N TYR A 673 2.46 10.76 22.16
CA TYR A 673 2.81 9.38 22.42
C TYR A 673 2.33 8.51 21.27
N ASN A 674 3.15 7.56 20.86
CA ASN A 674 2.87 6.63 19.79
C ASN A 674 3.24 5.22 20.24
N MET A 675 2.47 4.25 19.83
CA MET A 675 2.79 2.83 19.98
C MET A 675 2.65 2.16 18.60
N PRO A 676 3.65 2.31 17.73
CA PRO A 676 3.55 1.89 16.35
C PRO A 676 3.36 0.38 16.17
N SER A 677 3.72 -0.41 17.16
CA SER A 677 3.49 -1.85 17.11
C SER A 677 3.60 -2.49 18.49
N THR A 678 2.46 -2.79 19.09
CA THR A 678 2.38 -3.72 20.20
C THR A 678 1.70 -4.97 19.69
N LEU A 679 2.39 -6.10 19.74
CA LEU A 679 1.98 -7.34 19.10
C LEU A 679 2.21 -8.51 20.04
N ILE A 680 1.21 -9.39 20.15
CA ILE A 680 1.33 -10.71 20.74
C ILE A 680 0.90 -11.71 19.68
N ARG A 681 1.77 -12.65 19.35
CA ARG A 681 1.50 -13.73 18.40
C ARG A 681 1.77 -15.07 19.04
N TRP A 682 0.85 -15.97 18.89
CA TRP A 682 0.97 -17.36 19.30
C TRP A 682 0.72 -18.26 18.10
N LYS A 683 1.58 -19.25 17.93
CA LYS A 683 1.44 -20.31 16.91
C LYS A 683 1.58 -21.67 17.53
N SER A 684 0.74 -22.62 17.13
CA SER A 684 0.96 -24.04 17.48
C SER A 684 2.11 -24.60 16.65
N THR A 685 2.93 -25.48 17.23
CA THR A 685 4.08 -26.11 16.54
C THR A 685 3.65 -26.96 15.34
N ASP A 686 2.44 -27.56 15.39
CA ASP A 686 1.83 -28.29 14.27
C ASP A 686 1.20 -27.41 13.20
N ARG A 687 1.32 -26.07 13.34
CA ARG A 687 0.86 -25.04 12.41
C ARG A 687 -0.64 -25.10 12.08
N LYS A 688 -1.42 -25.71 12.93
CA LYS A 688 -2.88 -25.75 12.75
C LYS A 688 -3.56 -24.49 13.27
N TYR A 689 -2.97 -23.82 14.23
CA TYR A 689 -3.54 -22.64 14.88
C TYR A 689 -2.54 -21.52 14.94
N GLU A 690 -3.00 -20.31 14.60
CA GLU A 690 -2.27 -19.07 14.82
C GLU A 690 -3.24 -18.05 15.42
N TYR A 691 -2.80 -17.36 16.44
CA TYR A 691 -3.49 -16.21 17.02
C TYR A 691 -2.55 -15.02 17.09
N MET A 692 -3.05 -13.85 16.71
CA MET A 692 -2.34 -12.59 16.77
C MET A 692 -3.26 -11.52 17.37
N PHE A 693 -2.72 -10.78 18.32
CA PHE A 693 -3.35 -9.57 18.84
C PHE A 693 -2.39 -8.41 18.62
N GLN A 694 -2.88 -7.33 18.03
CA GLN A 694 -2.09 -6.13 17.77
C GLN A 694 -2.81 -4.91 18.32
N TYR A 695 -2.05 -4.03 18.96
CA TYR A 695 -2.47 -2.72 19.38
C TYR A 695 -1.53 -1.65 18.84
N HIS A 696 -2.11 -0.67 18.17
CA HIS A 696 -1.41 0.43 17.56
C HIS A 696 -1.99 1.76 18.04
N VAL A 697 -1.14 2.73 18.33
CA VAL A 697 -1.56 4.12 18.62
C VAL A 697 -0.78 5.05 17.72
N ASP A 698 -1.51 5.86 16.96
CA ASP A 698 -0.98 6.91 16.11
C ASP A 698 -1.46 8.27 16.60
N GLY A 699 -0.55 9.05 17.19
CA GLY A 699 -0.79 10.41 17.63
C GLY A 699 -0.34 11.39 16.55
N GLN A 700 -1.26 12.27 16.13
CA GLN A 700 -1.04 13.25 15.09
C GLN A 700 -1.28 14.66 15.62
N ALA A 701 -0.29 15.52 15.46
CA ALA A 701 -0.47 16.94 15.72
C ALA A 701 -1.23 17.61 14.55
N PRO A 702 -2.09 18.61 14.82
CA PRO A 702 -2.78 19.35 13.76
C PRO A 702 -1.79 20.02 12.80
N ASP A 703 -2.13 20.10 11.51
CA ASP A 703 -1.34 20.87 10.53
C ASP A 703 -1.23 22.34 10.97
N MET A 704 -0.04 22.95 10.78
CA MET A 704 0.21 24.34 11.22
C MET A 704 -0.69 25.36 10.52
N ASN A 705 -1.06 25.12 9.26
CA ASN A 705 -1.99 25.99 8.52
C ASN A 705 -3.38 26.04 9.18
N LYS A 706 -3.81 24.97 9.86
CA LYS A 706 -5.10 24.95 10.57
C LYS A 706 -5.15 25.84 11.80
N PHE A 707 -4.00 26.29 12.31
CA PHE A 707 -3.93 27.25 13.41
C PHE A 707 -4.00 28.70 12.93
N VAL A 708 -3.78 28.97 11.64
CA VAL A 708 -3.83 30.31 11.07
C VAL A 708 -5.29 30.72 10.92
N ASN A 709 -5.77 31.58 11.84
CA ASN A 709 -7.17 32.02 11.82
C ASN A 709 -7.38 33.15 10.82
N VAL A 710 -7.19 32.87 9.55
CA VAL A 710 -7.43 33.74 8.40
C VAL A 710 -8.59 33.19 7.59
N ARG A 711 -9.49 34.10 7.16
CA ARG A 711 -10.58 33.71 6.27
C ARG A 711 -10.08 33.62 4.84
N ASN A 712 -10.00 32.39 4.32
CA ASN A 712 -9.64 32.13 2.94
C ASN A 712 -10.91 32.07 2.08
N THR A 713 -11.05 33.01 1.16
CA THR A 713 -12.20 33.15 0.24
C THR A 713 -11.83 32.79 -1.21
N THR A 714 -10.74 32.08 -1.40
CA THR A 714 -10.31 31.61 -2.73
C THR A 714 -11.43 30.84 -3.44
N ASP A 715 -12.15 29.98 -2.71
CA ASP A 715 -13.40 29.37 -3.18
C ASP A 715 -14.58 30.07 -2.49
N PRO A 716 -15.38 30.89 -3.23
CA PRO A 716 -16.47 31.67 -2.62
C PRO A 716 -17.56 30.80 -2.00
N LEU A 717 -17.76 29.59 -2.48
CA LEU A 717 -18.76 28.66 -1.94
C LEU A 717 -18.22 27.80 -0.78
N ASN A 718 -16.89 27.73 -0.61
CA ASN A 718 -16.24 26.90 0.40
C ASN A 718 -15.13 27.71 1.12
N ILE A 719 -15.53 28.62 1.97
CA ILE A 719 -14.63 29.44 2.77
C ILE A 719 -13.99 28.59 3.85
N THR A 720 -12.71 28.77 4.11
CA THR A 720 -12.01 28.09 5.20
C THR A 720 -11.45 29.07 6.22
N MET A 721 -11.48 28.68 7.49
CA MET A 721 -10.90 29.40 8.61
C MET A 721 -10.04 28.47 9.44
N GLY A 722 -9.08 29.00 10.19
CA GLY A 722 -8.29 28.21 11.14
C GLY A 722 -8.91 28.19 12.54
N ASN A 723 -8.30 27.37 13.41
CA ASN A 723 -8.63 27.27 14.82
C ASN A 723 -7.35 27.13 15.66
N THR A 724 -7.07 28.13 16.46
CA THR A 724 -5.84 28.19 17.28
C THR A 724 -5.83 27.23 18.47
N HIS A 725 -6.98 26.59 18.78
CA HIS A 725 -7.18 25.75 19.97
C HIS A 725 -7.16 24.25 19.67
N LEU A 726 -6.77 23.86 18.46
CA LEU A 726 -6.74 22.44 18.08
C LEU A 726 -5.78 21.62 18.94
N LEU A 727 -6.25 20.46 19.36
CA LEU A 727 -5.51 19.45 20.11
C LEU A 727 -5.03 18.34 19.19
N PRO A 728 -3.96 17.61 19.57
CA PRO A 728 -3.56 16.39 18.88
C PRO A 728 -4.67 15.35 18.86
N SER A 729 -4.74 14.63 17.73
CA SER A 729 -5.64 13.50 17.54
C SER A 729 -4.91 12.18 17.76
N TYR A 730 -5.57 11.20 18.40
CA TYR A 730 -5.03 9.88 18.63
C TYR A 730 -5.95 8.82 18.06
N LYS A 731 -5.42 8.06 17.11
CA LYS A 731 -6.09 6.90 16.56
C LYS A 731 -5.57 5.65 17.24
N HIS A 732 -6.46 4.91 17.89
CA HIS A 732 -6.16 3.62 18.48
C HIS A 732 -6.66 2.52 17.54
N GLU A 733 -5.90 1.48 17.34
CA GLU A 733 -6.27 0.37 16.49
C GLU A 733 -5.99 -0.94 17.21
N LEU A 734 -7.02 -1.70 17.46
CA LEU A 734 -6.98 -3.02 18.05
C LEU A 734 -7.37 -4.04 16.98
N ILE A 735 -6.48 -5.00 16.75
CA ILE A 735 -6.71 -6.08 15.77
C ILE A 735 -6.53 -7.41 16.49
N SER A 736 -7.50 -8.28 16.35
CA SER A 736 -7.45 -9.69 16.78
C SER A 736 -7.61 -10.57 15.56
N HIS A 737 -6.69 -11.50 15.35
CA HIS A 737 -6.62 -12.34 14.17
C HIS A 737 -6.42 -13.79 14.59
N PHE A 738 -7.29 -14.69 14.11
CA PHE A 738 -7.21 -16.11 14.36
C PHE A 738 -7.26 -16.89 13.05
N ILE A 739 -6.28 -17.78 12.84
CA ILE A 739 -6.22 -18.67 11.68
C ILE A 739 -6.28 -20.12 12.15
N ARG A 740 -7.09 -20.91 11.46
CA ARG A 740 -7.11 -22.36 11.58
C ARG A 740 -6.84 -23.02 10.23
N THR A 741 -5.77 -23.80 10.15
CA THR A 741 -5.37 -24.50 8.93
C THR A 741 -5.54 -26.01 9.11
N TYR A 742 -6.00 -26.67 8.06
CA TYR A 742 -6.10 -28.13 7.94
C TYR A 742 -5.17 -28.59 6.79
N PRO A 743 -3.85 -28.77 7.02
CA PRO A 743 -2.87 -28.99 5.96
C PRO A 743 -3.18 -30.17 5.05
N LYS A 744 -3.63 -31.29 5.62
CA LYS A 744 -4.02 -32.51 4.87
C LYS A 744 -5.19 -32.28 3.91
N LYS A 745 -6.11 -31.39 4.27
CA LYS A 745 -7.31 -31.06 3.47
C LYS A 745 -7.10 -29.86 2.55
N GLY A 746 -5.99 -29.08 2.70
CA GLY A 746 -5.79 -27.84 1.99
C GLY A 746 -6.92 -26.82 2.29
N LEU A 747 -7.34 -26.74 3.57
CA LEU A 747 -8.44 -25.90 4.02
C LEU A 747 -7.94 -24.93 5.09
N MET A 748 -8.33 -23.68 5.00
CA MET A 748 -7.98 -22.63 5.93
C MET A 748 -9.20 -21.79 6.27
N TRP A 749 -9.30 -21.37 7.54
CA TRP A 749 -10.28 -20.42 8.05
C TRP A 749 -9.59 -19.29 8.76
N ILE A 750 -10.10 -18.08 8.58
CA ILE A 750 -9.59 -16.86 9.17
C ILE A 750 -10.75 -16.14 9.85
N VAL A 751 -10.50 -15.64 11.05
CA VAL A 751 -11.39 -14.72 11.76
C VAL A 751 -10.58 -13.50 12.15
N GLU A 752 -11.03 -12.32 11.77
CA GLU A 752 -10.40 -11.06 12.15
C GLU A 752 -11.43 -10.11 12.74
N ALA A 753 -11.08 -9.50 13.85
CA ALA A 753 -11.85 -8.43 14.45
C ALA A 753 -10.96 -7.20 14.61
N GLN A 754 -11.48 -6.05 14.24
CA GLN A 754 -10.78 -4.77 14.32
C GLN A 754 -11.68 -3.74 14.99
N TYR A 755 -11.11 -2.93 15.89
CA TYR A 755 -11.78 -1.78 16.51
C TYR A 755 -10.87 -0.56 16.49
N ILE A 756 -11.36 0.55 15.95
CA ILE A 756 -10.56 1.77 15.70
C ILE A 756 -11.31 2.99 16.25
N PRO A 757 -11.18 3.32 17.53
CA PRO A 757 -11.62 4.60 18.06
C PRO A 757 -10.60 5.70 17.77
N THR A 758 -11.09 6.92 17.56
CA THR A 758 -10.29 8.13 17.40
C THR A 758 -10.66 9.14 18.48
N VAL A 759 -9.68 9.52 19.29
CA VAL A 759 -9.82 10.51 20.35
C VAL A 759 -9.38 11.87 19.79
N ASN A 760 -10.12 12.94 20.08
CA ASN A 760 -9.86 14.29 19.56
C ASN A 760 -9.74 14.31 18.02
N ALA A 761 -10.58 13.57 17.30
CA ALA A 761 -10.59 13.60 15.85
C ALA A 761 -10.77 15.04 15.36
N ILE A 762 -10.00 15.47 14.35
CA ILE A 762 -10.15 16.79 13.77
C ILE A 762 -11.19 16.71 12.65
N ALA A 763 -12.39 17.22 12.92
CA ALA A 763 -13.45 17.36 11.95
C ALA A 763 -13.38 18.75 11.28
N MET A 764 -13.79 18.83 10.02
CA MET A 764 -13.97 20.09 9.31
C MET A 764 -15.44 20.52 9.44
N GLY A 765 -15.83 20.92 10.64
CA GLY A 765 -17.15 21.45 10.89
C GLY A 765 -17.44 22.67 10.01
N TYR A 766 -18.68 22.85 9.58
CA TYR A 766 -19.05 24.01 8.77
C TYR A 766 -20.39 24.60 9.14
N THR A 767 -20.55 25.88 8.85
CA THR A 767 -21.83 26.56 8.80
C THR A 767 -22.25 26.75 7.34
N TYR A 768 -23.55 26.61 7.08
CA TYR A 768 -24.13 26.64 5.74
C TYR A 768 -25.07 27.84 5.59
N ASP A 769 -24.88 28.64 4.57
CA ASP A 769 -25.78 29.72 4.16
C ASP A 769 -26.78 29.21 3.13
N LYS A 770 -28.05 29.09 3.50
CA LYS A 770 -29.11 28.58 2.63
C LYS A 770 -29.41 29.49 1.42
N ALA A 771 -29.13 30.77 1.50
CA ALA A 771 -29.42 31.74 0.44
C ALA A 771 -28.40 31.64 -0.70
N THR A 772 -27.16 31.36 -0.40
CA THR A 772 -26.06 31.36 -1.36
C THR A 772 -25.47 29.95 -1.65
N GLY A 773 -25.76 29.00 -0.77
CA GLY A 773 -25.10 27.69 -0.82
C GLY A 773 -23.67 27.70 -0.28
N GLN A 774 -23.22 28.84 0.31
CA GLN A 774 -21.87 29.00 0.86
C GLN A 774 -21.68 28.18 2.13
N ARG A 775 -20.52 27.54 2.25
CA ARG A 775 -20.06 26.86 3.45
C ARG A 775 -18.86 27.58 4.04
N THR A 776 -18.87 27.78 5.35
CA THR A 776 -17.69 28.25 6.06
C THR A 776 -17.18 27.14 6.95
N PHE A 777 -16.05 26.57 6.58
CA PHE A 777 -15.40 25.46 7.26
C PHE A 777 -14.46 25.96 8.36
N ARG A 778 -14.49 25.28 9.50
CA ARG A 778 -13.55 25.47 10.59
C ARG A 778 -13.15 24.11 11.17
N PRO A 779 -11.85 23.84 11.35
CA PRO A 779 -11.41 22.60 11.99
C PRO A 779 -11.70 22.65 13.48
N GLU A 780 -12.31 21.57 14.00
CA GLU A 780 -12.66 21.41 15.41
C GLU A 780 -12.29 20.00 15.89
N ASN A 781 -11.94 19.86 17.18
CA ASN A 781 -11.77 18.52 17.74
C ASN A 781 -13.14 17.94 18.15
N VAL A 782 -13.40 16.73 17.74
CA VAL A 782 -14.62 15.98 18.08
C VAL A 782 -14.29 14.57 18.57
N ASP A 783 -15.08 14.07 19.52
CA ASP A 783 -14.96 12.71 20.01
C ASP A 783 -16.16 11.86 19.58
N GLY A 784 -15.96 10.54 19.63
CA GLY A 784 -16.99 9.56 19.33
C GLY A 784 -16.92 8.98 17.92
N ASN A 785 -15.88 9.31 17.15
CA ASN A 785 -15.55 8.65 15.89
C ASN A 785 -14.93 7.27 16.17
N TRP A 786 -15.51 6.22 15.63
CA TRP A 786 -14.91 4.89 15.68
C TRP A 786 -15.41 3.99 14.54
N ARG A 787 -14.61 2.99 14.22
CA ARG A 787 -14.95 1.94 13.25
C ARG A 787 -14.69 0.57 13.86
N GLY A 788 -15.64 -0.34 13.66
CA GLY A 788 -15.52 -1.76 13.99
C GLY A 788 -15.66 -2.62 12.74
N ARG A 789 -14.83 -3.64 12.60
CA ARG A 789 -14.89 -4.61 11.51
C ARG A 789 -14.80 -6.02 12.07
N LEU A 790 -15.65 -6.90 11.55
CA LEU A 790 -15.53 -8.35 11.73
C LEU A 790 -15.41 -8.99 10.35
N PHE A 791 -14.44 -9.87 10.19
CA PHE A 791 -14.18 -10.59 8.95
C PHE A 791 -14.05 -12.09 9.22
N LEU A 792 -14.73 -12.89 8.40
CA LEU A 792 -14.66 -14.34 8.38
C LEU A 792 -14.26 -14.77 6.97
N GLY A 793 -13.18 -15.52 6.82
CA GLY A 793 -12.71 -16.01 5.54
C GLY A 793 -12.46 -17.50 5.56
N GLY A 794 -12.66 -18.17 4.42
CA GLY A 794 -12.31 -19.55 4.26
C GLY A 794 -11.98 -19.88 2.81
N ALA A 795 -10.99 -20.74 2.61
CA ALA A 795 -10.63 -21.24 1.29
C ALA A 795 -10.14 -22.68 1.41
N GLY A 796 -10.43 -23.47 0.40
CA GLY A 796 -9.96 -24.84 0.39
C GLY A 796 -10.63 -25.73 -0.63
N VAL A 797 -10.39 -27.01 -0.48
CA VAL A 797 -10.86 -28.07 -1.38
C VAL A 797 -12.00 -28.84 -0.72
N LEU A 798 -13.12 -28.97 -1.42
CA LEU A 798 -14.35 -29.59 -0.89
C LEU A 798 -14.39 -31.11 -1.11
N ASN A 799 -13.69 -31.66 -2.11
CA ASN A 799 -13.74 -33.07 -2.43
C ASN A 799 -12.37 -33.76 -2.37
N LYS A 800 -12.37 -35.09 -2.18
CA LYS A 800 -11.15 -35.92 -2.10
C LYS A 800 -10.32 -35.88 -3.38
N ARG A 801 -10.96 -35.73 -4.55
CA ARG A 801 -10.29 -35.63 -5.87
C ARG A 801 -9.64 -34.28 -6.11
N ARG A 802 -9.85 -33.31 -5.22
CA ARG A 802 -9.32 -31.94 -5.30
C ARG A 802 -9.72 -31.20 -6.60
N THR A 803 -10.87 -31.56 -7.15
CA THR A 803 -11.42 -30.94 -8.37
C THR A 803 -12.40 -29.82 -8.05
N LEU A 804 -12.94 -29.74 -6.85
CA LEU A 804 -13.86 -28.71 -6.42
C LEU A 804 -13.22 -27.90 -5.29
N ASP A 805 -12.96 -26.64 -5.53
CA ASP A 805 -12.43 -25.69 -4.55
C ASP A 805 -13.41 -24.52 -4.33
N PHE A 806 -13.29 -23.90 -3.17
CA PHE A 806 -14.06 -22.73 -2.80
C PHE A 806 -13.21 -21.64 -2.17
N LYS A 807 -13.67 -20.41 -2.29
CA LYS A 807 -13.25 -19.25 -1.55
C LYS A 807 -14.52 -18.55 -1.05
N ALA A 808 -14.64 -18.37 0.25
CA ALA A 808 -15.78 -17.70 0.86
C ALA A 808 -15.26 -16.63 1.82
N MET A 809 -15.84 -15.44 1.77
CA MET A 809 -15.54 -14.34 2.67
C MET A 809 -16.85 -13.70 3.11
N PHE A 810 -16.90 -13.30 4.35
CA PHE A 810 -17.99 -12.58 4.96
C PHE A 810 -17.41 -11.51 5.86
N GLY A 811 -17.90 -10.29 5.75
CA GLY A 811 -17.42 -9.17 6.54
C GLY A 811 -18.57 -8.26 6.96
N THR A 812 -18.41 -7.66 8.14
CA THR A 812 -19.24 -6.55 8.58
C THR A 812 -18.35 -5.38 8.95
N ASN A 813 -18.78 -4.17 8.60
CA ASN A 813 -18.14 -2.94 9.00
C ASN A 813 -19.20 -2.02 9.61
N TYR A 814 -18.94 -1.54 10.81
CA TYR A 814 -19.73 -0.50 11.45
C TYR A 814 -18.87 0.72 11.65
N GLU A 815 -19.36 1.88 11.19
CA GLU A 815 -18.66 3.15 11.31
C GLU A 815 -19.58 4.18 11.93
N ARG A 816 -19.09 4.82 12.97
CA ARG A 816 -19.72 6.01 13.58
C ARG A 816 -18.89 7.23 13.25
N SER A 817 -19.47 8.14 12.47
CA SER A 817 -18.88 9.41 12.06
C SER A 817 -19.57 10.54 12.82
N VAL A 818 -18.76 11.41 13.41
CA VAL A 818 -19.21 12.60 14.14
C VAL A 818 -18.59 13.83 13.49
N ASP A 819 -19.42 14.85 13.24
CA ASP A 819 -18.98 16.15 12.73
C ASP A 819 -19.85 17.27 13.32
N LEU A 820 -19.51 18.52 13.02
CA LEU A 820 -20.20 19.73 13.47
C LEU A 820 -20.79 20.45 12.27
N ILE A 821 -22.11 20.60 12.26
CA ILE A 821 -22.82 21.21 11.15
C ILE A 821 -23.81 22.25 11.71
N GLY A 822 -23.73 23.50 11.22
CA GLY A 822 -24.62 24.57 11.61
C GLY A 822 -25.17 25.34 10.40
N LEU A 823 -26.12 26.19 10.67
CA LEU A 823 -26.61 27.18 9.72
C LEU A 823 -25.93 28.54 9.98
N SER A 824 -25.70 29.30 8.92
CA SER A 824 -25.17 30.67 9.03
C SER A 824 -26.11 31.53 9.88
N GLY A 825 -25.52 32.31 10.81
CA GLY A 825 -26.26 33.12 11.76
C GLY A 825 -26.66 32.41 13.08
N VAL A 826 -26.37 31.13 13.25
CA VAL A 826 -26.55 30.39 14.51
C VAL A 826 -25.25 30.38 15.30
N VAL A 827 -25.33 30.59 16.61
CA VAL A 827 -24.17 30.79 17.50
C VAL A 827 -23.32 29.53 17.66
N SER A 828 -23.90 28.31 17.48
CA SER A 828 -23.19 27.05 17.61
C SER A 828 -23.55 26.07 16.50
N ALA A 829 -22.58 25.31 16.02
CA ALA A 829 -22.82 24.17 15.13
C ALA A 829 -23.32 22.95 15.95
N ASP A 830 -24.34 22.27 15.43
CA ASP A 830 -24.88 21.07 16.05
C ASP A 830 -24.01 19.85 15.75
N ARG A 831 -23.97 18.96 16.71
CA ARG A 831 -23.29 17.68 16.56
C ARG A 831 -24.11 16.73 15.69
N SER A 832 -23.61 16.44 14.50
CA SER A 832 -24.15 15.44 13.58
C SER A 832 -23.48 14.11 13.78
N VAL A 833 -24.26 13.05 14.01
CA VAL A 833 -23.78 11.67 14.15
C VAL A 833 -24.44 10.82 13.09
N VAL A 834 -23.64 10.16 12.28
CA VAL A 834 -24.10 9.18 11.28
C VAL A 834 -23.47 7.83 11.56
N ASN A 835 -24.31 6.82 11.61
CA ASN A 835 -23.91 5.43 11.78
C ASN A 835 -24.11 4.70 10.46
N SER A 836 -23.08 4.02 10.00
CA SER A 836 -23.11 3.19 8.79
C SER A 836 -22.78 1.75 9.14
N PHE A 837 -23.67 0.85 8.85
CA PHE A 837 -23.44 -0.58 8.93
C PHE A 837 -23.34 -1.14 7.51
N THR A 838 -22.25 -1.82 7.19
CA THR A 838 -22.05 -2.48 5.91
C THR A 838 -21.81 -3.97 6.11
N TRP A 839 -22.50 -4.77 5.35
CA TRP A 839 -22.29 -6.20 5.23
C TRP A 839 -21.73 -6.52 3.85
N MET A 840 -20.66 -7.31 3.81
CA MET A 840 -20.00 -7.79 2.60
C MET A 840 -19.98 -9.32 2.59
N SER A 841 -20.23 -9.91 1.43
CA SER A 841 -20.07 -11.34 1.21
C SER A 841 -19.44 -11.62 -0.14
N GLN A 842 -18.64 -12.67 -0.20
CA GLN A 842 -18.03 -13.17 -1.42
C GLN A 842 -18.06 -14.68 -1.40
N LEU A 843 -18.48 -15.29 -2.49
CA LEU A 843 -18.43 -16.73 -2.70
C LEU A 843 -17.89 -17.03 -4.09
N GLN A 844 -16.94 -17.93 -4.18
CA GLN A 844 -16.44 -18.49 -5.43
C GLN A 844 -16.30 -20.01 -5.29
N LEU A 845 -16.83 -20.73 -6.27
CA LEU A 845 -16.71 -22.17 -6.42
C LEU A 845 -16.08 -22.46 -7.76
N ASN A 846 -15.03 -23.28 -7.81
CA ASN A 846 -14.36 -23.66 -9.05
C ASN A 846 -14.34 -25.17 -9.16
N TYR A 847 -14.77 -25.69 -10.30
CA TYR A 847 -14.74 -27.10 -10.64
C TYR A 847 -13.78 -27.35 -11.81
N LYS A 848 -12.82 -28.25 -11.62
CA LYS A 848 -11.81 -28.64 -12.60
C LYS A 848 -12.22 -29.89 -13.33
N ILE A 849 -12.15 -29.85 -14.66
CA ILE A 849 -12.46 -30.96 -15.57
C ILE A 849 -11.24 -31.14 -16.48
N GLY A 850 -10.34 -32.03 -16.09
CA GLY A 850 -9.09 -32.22 -16.86
C GLY A 850 -8.25 -30.95 -16.89
N GLN A 851 -8.05 -30.37 -18.09
CA GLN A 851 -7.33 -29.12 -18.31
C GLN A 851 -8.26 -27.90 -18.40
N SER A 852 -9.54 -28.10 -18.16
CA SER A 852 -10.57 -27.04 -18.17
C SER A 852 -11.06 -26.76 -16.75
N SER A 853 -11.64 -25.58 -16.53
CA SER A 853 -12.30 -25.25 -15.28
C SER A 853 -13.53 -24.39 -15.53
N ILE A 854 -14.54 -24.58 -14.69
CA ILE A 854 -15.74 -23.75 -14.64
C ILE A 854 -15.91 -23.30 -13.20
N GLY A 855 -16.19 -22.04 -13.00
CA GLY A 855 -16.41 -21.45 -11.67
C GLY A 855 -17.70 -20.62 -11.62
N LEU A 856 -18.32 -20.61 -10.46
CA LEU A 856 -19.39 -19.70 -10.10
C LEU A 856 -18.85 -18.68 -9.11
N LYS A 857 -19.24 -17.43 -9.28
CA LYS A 857 -18.87 -16.35 -8.38
C LYS A 857 -20.07 -15.51 -8.00
N GLY A 858 -20.05 -14.96 -6.78
CA GLY A 858 -21.04 -14.03 -6.31
C GLY A 858 -20.45 -13.13 -5.24
N ASN A 859 -20.79 -11.85 -5.27
CA ASN A 859 -20.45 -10.89 -4.24
C ASN A 859 -21.70 -10.11 -3.85
N GLY A 860 -21.80 -9.74 -2.59
CA GLY A 860 -22.84 -8.88 -2.09
C GLY A 860 -22.26 -7.83 -1.15
N ASN A 861 -22.73 -6.62 -1.29
CA ASN A 861 -22.44 -5.50 -0.40
C ASN A 861 -23.78 -4.81 -0.08
N TRP A 862 -24.20 -4.88 1.17
CA TRP A 862 -25.40 -4.19 1.63
C TRP A 862 -25.01 -3.22 2.74
N GLY A 863 -25.53 -2.00 2.67
CA GLY A 863 -25.29 -0.94 3.62
C GLY A 863 -26.57 -0.35 4.17
N HIS A 864 -26.60 -0.15 5.47
CA HIS A 864 -27.66 0.60 6.19
C HIS A 864 -27.05 1.81 6.86
N VAL A 865 -27.76 2.94 6.75
CA VAL A 865 -27.33 4.21 7.31
C VAL A 865 -28.42 4.87 8.09
N SER A 866 -28.05 5.35 9.29
CA SER A 866 -28.92 6.09 10.18
C SER A 866 -28.19 7.29 10.79
N GLY A 867 -28.92 8.31 11.16
CA GLY A 867 -28.41 9.51 11.81
C GLY A 867 -29.18 9.86 13.08
N ASN A 868 -28.58 10.68 13.94
CA ASN A 868 -29.21 11.12 15.20
C ASN A 868 -30.13 12.32 15.02
N ARG A 869 -30.18 12.92 13.84
CA ARG A 869 -31.00 14.12 13.58
C ARG A 869 -32.41 13.70 13.20
N ASN A 870 -33.41 14.46 13.66
CA ASN A 870 -34.84 14.19 13.42
C ASN A 870 -35.23 14.25 11.94
N ASP A 871 -34.48 15.00 11.12
CA ASP A 871 -34.66 15.16 9.68
C ASP A 871 -33.84 14.14 8.85
N PHE A 872 -33.12 13.23 9.49
CA PHE A 872 -32.33 12.20 8.82
C PHE A 872 -33.17 11.01 8.44
N ASN A 873 -33.37 10.80 7.14
CA ASN A 873 -34.06 9.61 6.66
C ASN A 873 -33.06 8.45 6.50
N ALA A 874 -33.21 7.42 7.32
CA ALA A 874 -32.44 6.20 7.17
C ALA A 874 -32.69 5.56 5.79
N PHE A 875 -31.66 4.95 5.20
CA PHE A 875 -31.78 4.30 3.89
C PHE A 875 -30.88 3.09 3.78
N ASN A 876 -31.18 2.24 2.79
CA ASN A 876 -30.44 1.05 2.48
C ASN A 876 -29.95 1.09 1.05
N VAL A 877 -28.74 0.53 0.82
CA VAL A 877 -28.17 0.36 -0.51
C VAL A 877 -27.61 -1.04 -0.63
N ALA A 878 -27.79 -1.64 -1.78
CA ALA A 878 -27.27 -2.96 -2.08
C ALA A 878 -26.59 -2.99 -3.44
N ASP A 879 -25.35 -3.43 -3.46
CA ASP A 879 -24.58 -3.77 -4.66
C ASP A 879 -24.30 -5.26 -4.61
N PHE A 880 -24.71 -6.00 -5.62
CA PHE A 880 -24.45 -7.42 -5.69
C PHE A 880 -24.18 -7.88 -7.11
N ASN A 881 -23.39 -8.91 -7.23
CA ASN A 881 -23.12 -9.51 -8.53
C ASN A 881 -23.07 -11.04 -8.43
N TYR A 882 -23.38 -11.69 -9.52
CA TYR A 882 -23.24 -13.12 -9.67
C TYR A 882 -22.92 -13.45 -11.14
N GLY A 883 -22.15 -14.51 -11.32
CA GLY A 883 -21.74 -14.88 -12.66
C GLY A 883 -20.95 -16.19 -12.69
N PHE A 884 -20.52 -16.52 -13.88
CA PHE A 884 -19.64 -17.66 -14.09
C PHE A 884 -18.35 -17.25 -14.79
N ILE A 885 -17.33 -18.05 -14.56
CA ILE A 885 -16.02 -17.97 -15.19
C ILE A 885 -15.69 -19.32 -15.76
N ALA A 886 -15.05 -19.35 -16.91
CA ALA A 886 -14.59 -20.61 -17.49
C ALA A 886 -13.25 -20.45 -18.20
N GLN A 887 -12.45 -21.50 -18.10
CA GLN A 887 -11.24 -21.72 -18.88
C GLN A 887 -11.41 -23.08 -19.56
N VAL A 888 -11.58 -23.09 -20.87
CA VAL A 888 -11.92 -24.30 -21.62
C VAL A 888 -10.84 -24.54 -22.68
N ARG A 889 -10.27 -25.74 -22.66
CA ARG A 889 -9.43 -26.20 -23.76
C ARG A 889 -10.31 -26.84 -24.82
N LEU A 890 -10.26 -26.26 -26.02
CA LEU A 890 -10.99 -26.68 -27.20
C LEU A 890 -10.08 -27.51 -28.13
N PRO A 891 -10.64 -28.21 -29.15
CA PRO A 891 -9.84 -28.83 -30.21
C PRO A 891 -8.84 -27.84 -30.85
N TRP A 892 -7.83 -28.39 -31.53
CA TRP A 892 -6.75 -27.63 -32.22
C TRP A 892 -5.92 -26.73 -31.31
N ASP A 893 -5.79 -27.10 -30.03
CA ASP A 893 -5.07 -26.31 -29.00
C ASP A 893 -5.65 -24.91 -28.76
N LEU A 894 -6.87 -24.65 -29.17
CA LEU A 894 -7.58 -23.43 -28.83
C LEU A 894 -7.93 -23.41 -27.33
N ARG A 895 -7.84 -22.23 -26.73
CA ARG A 895 -8.18 -22.01 -25.32
C ARG A 895 -9.14 -20.84 -25.24
N LEU A 896 -10.29 -21.08 -24.65
CA LEU A 896 -11.30 -20.07 -24.36
C LEU A 896 -11.29 -19.73 -22.89
N GLY A 897 -10.96 -18.48 -22.56
CA GLY A 897 -11.20 -17.89 -21.26
C GLY A 897 -12.40 -16.98 -21.33
N THR A 898 -13.35 -17.09 -20.40
CA THR A 898 -14.53 -16.22 -20.41
C THR A 898 -15.05 -15.95 -19.02
N ASP A 899 -15.60 -14.77 -18.80
CA ASP A 899 -16.41 -14.43 -17.64
C ASP A 899 -17.67 -13.67 -18.08
N LEU A 900 -18.81 -14.05 -17.51
CA LEU A 900 -20.09 -13.40 -17.67
C LEU A 900 -20.62 -13.11 -16.27
N THR A 901 -20.85 -11.84 -15.96
CA THR A 901 -21.25 -11.41 -14.64
C THR A 901 -22.35 -10.36 -14.74
N MET A 902 -23.40 -10.56 -13.99
CA MET A 902 -24.46 -9.56 -13.79
C MET A 902 -24.11 -8.73 -12.55
N TYR A 903 -24.08 -7.42 -12.71
CA TYR A 903 -23.86 -6.44 -11.63
C TYR A 903 -25.17 -5.70 -11.41
N SER A 904 -25.66 -5.76 -10.17
CA SER A 904 -26.94 -5.15 -9.80
C SER A 904 -26.71 -4.11 -8.69
N ARG A 905 -27.34 -2.96 -8.85
CA ARG A 905 -27.31 -1.86 -7.87
C ARG A 905 -28.72 -1.44 -7.49
N ARG A 906 -28.96 -1.23 -6.19
CA ARG A 906 -30.27 -0.87 -5.64
C ARG A 906 -30.12 0.16 -4.52
N GLY A 907 -31.09 1.05 -4.39
CA GLY A 907 -31.19 2.02 -3.28
C GLY A 907 -30.38 3.29 -3.48
N TYR A 908 -29.81 3.52 -4.68
CA TYR A 908 -29.18 4.80 -5.03
C TYR A 908 -30.23 5.88 -5.23
N LYS A 909 -29.91 7.10 -4.80
CA LYS A 909 -30.79 8.27 -4.93
C LYS A 909 -31.02 8.65 -6.40
N ASP A 910 -29.98 8.59 -7.22
CA ASP A 910 -30.15 8.71 -8.67
C ASP A 910 -30.66 7.38 -9.24
N LYS A 911 -31.90 7.40 -9.72
CA LYS A 911 -32.53 6.21 -10.30
C LYS A 911 -31.75 5.61 -11.47
N THR A 912 -30.97 6.44 -12.20
CA THR A 912 -30.14 5.96 -13.32
C THR A 912 -28.94 5.14 -12.88
N MET A 913 -28.55 5.25 -11.59
CA MET A 913 -27.52 4.45 -10.98
C MET A 913 -28.02 3.10 -10.44
N ASN A 914 -29.34 2.90 -10.35
CA ASN A 914 -29.96 1.62 -10.03
C ASN A 914 -30.09 0.81 -11.32
N SER A 915 -29.14 -0.10 -11.58
CA SER A 915 -29.04 -0.82 -12.83
C SER A 915 -28.76 -2.30 -12.66
N ASP A 916 -29.00 -3.04 -13.72
CA ASP A 916 -28.58 -4.43 -13.90
C ASP A 916 -27.68 -4.47 -15.14
N ASP A 917 -26.38 -4.56 -14.95
CA ASP A 917 -25.40 -4.51 -16.03
C ASP A 917 -24.81 -5.90 -16.24
N VAL A 918 -25.03 -6.50 -17.40
CA VAL A 918 -24.45 -7.78 -17.80
C VAL A 918 -23.15 -7.53 -18.54
N VAL A 919 -22.03 -7.82 -17.89
CA VAL A 919 -20.68 -7.65 -18.45
C VAL A 919 -20.15 -9.01 -18.90
N TRP A 920 -19.84 -9.11 -20.20
CA TRP A 920 -19.25 -10.29 -20.78
C TRP A 920 -17.88 -10.01 -21.36
N ASN A 921 -16.86 -10.73 -20.85
CA ASN A 921 -15.49 -10.71 -21.35
C ASN A 921 -15.10 -12.09 -21.86
N ALA A 922 -14.37 -12.16 -22.96
CA ALA A 922 -13.90 -13.42 -23.51
C ALA A 922 -12.53 -13.25 -24.16
N ARG A 923 -11.70 -14.29 -24.05
CA ARG A 923 -10.41 -14.45 -24.74
C ARG A 923 -10.38 -15.76 -25.48
N LEU A 924 -10.04 -15.73 -26.75
CA LEU A 924 -9.69 -16.91 -27.52
C LEU A 924 -8.18 -16.87 -27.81
N SER A 925 -7.46 -17.91 -27.47
CA SER A 925 -6.01 -17.96 -27.66
C SER A 925 -5.56 -19.28 -28.28
N ARG A 926 -4.48 -19.23 -29.08
CA ARG A 926 -3.84 -20.41 -29.67
C ARG A 926 -2.32 -20.28 -29.59
N PRO A 927 -1.63 -21.24 -28.98
CA PRO A 927 -0.18 -21.33 -29.02
C PRO A 927 0.31 -21.95 -30.33
N PHE A 928 1.40 -21.42 -30.87
CA PHE A 928 2.13 -21.89 -32.04
C PHE A 928 3.60 -22.14 -31.67
N PHE A 929 4.33 -22.89 -32.50
CA PHE A 929 5.76 -23.16 -32.32
C PHE A 929 6.12 -23.67 -30.91
N LYS A 930 5.40 -24.68 -30.42
CA LYS A 930 5.54 -25.24 -29.07
C LYS A 930 5.38 -24.18 -27.94
N GLY A 931 4.47 -23.22 -28.17
CA GLY A 931 4.15 -22.15 -27.21
C GLY A 931 5.09 -20.95 -27.24
N LYS A 932 6.01 -20.83 -28.20
CA LYS A 932 6.84 -19.64 -28.36
C LYS A 932 6.05 -18.44 -28.88
N LEU A 933 5.05 -18.67 -29.73
CA LEU A 933 4.15 -17.62 -30.22
C LEU A 933 2.73 -17.94 -29.76
N ILE A 934 2.04 -16.96 -29.16
CA ILE A 934 0.65 -17.10 -28.76
C ILE A 934 -0.11 -15.96 -29.44
N VAL A 935 -1.13 -16.33 -30.20
CA VAL A 935 -2.05 -15.38 -30.82
C VAL A 935 -3.35 -15.35 -29.99
N MET A 936 -3.85 -14.18 -29.70
CA MET A 936 -5.00 -13.97 -28.82
C MET A 936 -5.96 -12.94 -29.41
N VAL A 937 -7.24 -13.19 -29.20
CA VAL A 937 -8.32 -12.22 -29.45
C VAL A 937 -9.02 -11.99 -28.12
N ASP A 938 -9.01 -10.75 -27.64
CA ASP A 938 -9.69 -10.32 -26.41
C ASP A 938 -10.92 -9.50 -26.75
N GLY A 939 -12.07 -9.90 -26.20
CA GLY A 939 -13.27 -9.09 -26.16
C GLY A 939 -13.53 -8.61 -24.74
N PHE A 940 -13.62 -7.30 -24.57
CA PHE A 940 -13.92 -6.66 -23.29
C PHE A 940 -15.30 -5.99 -23.37
N ASP A 941 -16.14 -6.23 -22.34
CA ASP A 941 -17.50 -5.72 -22.25
C ASP A 941 -18.28 -5.89 -23.59
N ILE A 942 -18.30 -7.10 -24.10
CA ILE A 942 -18.84 -7.43 -25.44
C ILE A 942 -20.28 -6.90 -25.58
N LEU A 943 -21.06 -6.92 -24.50
CA LEU A 943 -22.44 -6.43 -24.48
C LEU A 943 -22.54 -4.90 -24.36
N GLY A 944 -21.47 -4.21 -23.94
CA GLY A 944 -21.41 -2.76 -23.81
C GLY A 944 -22.28 -2.20 -22.69
N GLN A 945 -22.39 -2.93 -21.58
CA GLN A 945 -23.23 -2.55 -20.44
C GLN A 945 -22.43 -2.17 -19.20
N LEU A 946 -21.10 -2.13 -19.30
CA LEU A 946 -20.24 -1.79 -18.17
C LEU A 946 -20.48 -0.35 -17.70
N SER A 947 -20.69 -0.18 -16.40
CA SER A 947 -20.80 1.12 -15.75
C SER A 947 -19.99 1.14 -14.45
N ASN A 948 -19.39 2.29 -14.13
CA ASN A 948 -18.61 2.48 -12.91
C ASN A 948 -19.32 3.48 -11.98
N VAL A 949 -19.88 2.97 -10.90
CA VAL A 949 -20.56 3.78 -9.89
C VAL A 949 -19.88 3.55 -8.54
N THR A 950 -19.52 4.64 -7.86
CA THR A 950 -18.93 4.61 -6.52
C THR A 950 -19.77 5.43 -5.56
N ARG A 951 -19.72 5.08 -4.27
CA ARG A 951 -20.43 5.80 -3.23
C ARG A 951 -19.55 5.99 -2.00
N THR A 952 -19.59 7.19 -1.45
CA THR A 952 -18.97 7.53 -0.18
C THR A 952 -19.99 8.23 0.73
N MET A 953 -19.77 8.12 2.05
CA MET A 953 -20.67 8.70 3.02
C MET A 953 -19.97 8.97 4.34
N ASN A 954 -20.39 10.07 4.99
CA ASN A 954 -19.95 10.50 6.30
C ASN A 954 -21.04 11.32 7.00
N ALA A 955 -20.72 11.94 8.14
CA ALA A 955 -21.64 12.79 8.87
C ALA A 955 -22.11 14.04 8.11
N GLN A 956 -21.40 14.46 7.07
CA GLN A 956 -21.72 15.65 6.27
C GLN A 956 -22.66 15.34 5.10
N GLY A 957 -22.64 14.12 4.57
CA GLY A 957 -23.47 13.78 3.42
C GLY A 957 -23.18 12.45 2.77
N ILE A 958 -23.88 12.23 1.66
CA ILE A 958 -23.70 11.10 0.75
C ILE A 958 -23.23 11.65 -0.59
N THR A 959 -22.27 10.97 -1.19
CA THR A 959 -21.77 11.26 -2.53
C THR A 959 -21.85 9.99 -3.36
N GLU A 960 -22.56 10.06 -4.48
CA GLU A 960 -22.74 8.99 -5.46
C GLU A 960 -22.14 9.47 -6.79
N THR A 961 -21.13 8.78 -7.31
CA THR A 961 -20.40 9.19 -8.51
C THR A 961 -20.46 8.11 -9.58
N TYR A 962 -20.89 8.49 -10.76
CA TYR A 962 -20.75 7.72 -11.99
C TYR A 962 -19.56 8.25 -12.79
N SER A 963 -18.56 7.39 -13.02
CA SER A 963 -17.39 7.72 -13.83
C SER A 963 -17.48 7.07 -15.21
N ASN A 964 -17.00 7.77 -16.25
CA ASN A 964 -16.88 7.14 -17.56
C ASN A 964 -15.91 5.96 -17.50
N VAL A 965 -16.20 4.94 -18.31
CA VAL A 965 -15.40 3.73 -18.41
C VAL A 965 -14.86 3.55 -19.82
N ILE A 966 -13.84 2.70 -19.94
CA ILE A 966 -13.39 2.27 -21.26
C ILE A 966 -14.53 1.61 -22.02
N PRO A 967 -14.83 2.04 -23.25
CA PRO A 967 -15.90 1.43 -24.05
C PRO A 967 -15.50 0.02 -24.50
N ARG A 968 -16.51 -0.81 -24.78
CA ARG A 968 -16.30 -2.16 -25.33
C ARG A 968 -15.33 -2.18 -26.50
N TYR A 969 -14.46 -3.20 -26.54
CA TYR A 969 -13.48 -3.37 -27.61
C TYR A 969 -13.17 -4.83 -27.91
N LEU A 970 -12.61 -5.06 -29.09
CA LEU A 970 -11.93 -6.28 -29.49
C LEU A 970 -10.47 -5.94 -29.81
N VAL A 971 -9.52 -6.75 -29.30
CA VAL A 971 -8.10 -6.59 -29.60
C VAL A 971 -7.53 -7.92 -30.07
N LEU A 972 -6.90 -7.92 -31.23
CA LEU A 972 -6.05 -9.00 -31.72
C LEU A 972 -4.61 -8.68 -31.32
N HIS A 973 -3.97 -9.59 -30.60
CA HIS A 973 -2.59 -9.43 -30.17
C HIS A 973 -1.83 -10.74 -30.19
N ALA A 974 -0.52 -10.63 -30.28
CA ALA A 974 0.38 -11.77 -30.31
C ALA A 974 1.52 -11.57 -29.31
N THR A 975 1.85 -12.62 -28.58
CA THR A 975 2.97 -12.67 -27.65
C THR A 975 4.03 -13.65 -28.13
N TYR A 976 5.24 -13.16 -28.38
CA TYR A 976 6.40 -13.99 -28.68
C TYR A 976 7.24 -14.18 -27.40
N ARG A 977 7.49 -15.42 -27.03
CA ARG A 977 8.30 -15.83 -25.86
C ARG A 977 9.66 -16.28 -26.31
N PHE A 978 10.70 -15.80 -25.66
CA PHE A 978 12.07 -16.22 -25.91
C PHE A 978 12.76 -16.69 -24.64
N ASN A 979 13.64 -17.66 -24.80
CA ASN A 979 14.55 -18.15 -23.76
C ASN A 979 15.88 -18.49 -24.46
N ILE A 980 16.88 -17.66 -24.18
CA ILE A 980 18.22 -17.79 -24.79
C ILE A 980 19.18 -18.21 -23.68
N MET A 981 19.56 -19.48 -23.69
CA MET A 981 20.53 -20.02 -22.75
C MET A 981 21.93 -19.59 -23.13
N PRO A 982 22.85 -19.34 -22.21
CA PRO A 982 24.26 -19.19 -22.51
C PRO A 982 24.79 -20.50 -23.08
N HIS A 983 25.54 -20.43 -24.14
CA HIS A 983 26.23 -21.54 -24.74
C HIS A 983 27.37 -22.05 -23.86
#